data_34eb53d4beab8f5a718ff756098479a7
#
_entry.id   34eb53d4beab8f5a718ff756098479a7
#
_cell.length_a   1.000
_cell.length_b   1.000
_cell.length_c   1.000
_cell.angle_alpha   90.00
_cell.angle_beta   90.00
_cell.angle_gamma   90.00
#
_symmetry.space_group_name_H-M   'P 1'
#
loop_
_entity.id
_entity.type
_entity.pdbx_description
1 polymer ?
#
loop_
_entity_poly.entity_id
_entity_poly.type
_entity_poly.pdbx_seq_one_letter_code
_entity_poly.pdbx_strand_id
1 'polypeptide(L)'
;KDTVDFVPNFDETEKEPSILPSRFPNLLVNGAQGIAVGMATNIPPHNLRETIDGVVKIIDNQVQEDRETDIDELLEIVKGPDFPTGAAILGRKGIDQAYRTGRGKIKVRAVTNIEPMKNGKQRIIVSELPYMVNKAKLIQKIAELVKEKKIEGITALRDESSREGMRIVIELRKDCNANIVLNQLYKHTQMQDTFGVIMLALVDGQPMVLNLLQMLGYYIKHQEEVVTRRTKFDLNKAEDRAHILEGLLIALDNIDEVIQIIRSSKSVADAKLALIERFGLSDAQAQAIVDMRLRALTGLEREKLEKEYRELMELIKELKAILADEKLLLGVIKEEILIIATKYGDDRRTSIGIDMDDDITVEDLIPKENVVIAMTKLGYVKRMTINNFKSQNRGGKGIKGMQTIEDDFIENLFMTTTHHYIMFFTNQGRVYRLKTYEIPESGRTARGTAIVNLLQLQPDEVITAVIPIREYHEGRYLIMATKNGMIKKTKITEYANVRKSGLAAITLKEGDELIEVKATNNTKDIILITKQGMCIRFNEKEVRSTGRTSMGVIGMSVAGDDEVIGMQLDTQGEALLIVSENGLGKRTLVEEFTPQHRGGKGVKCYKITDKSGTVVGFKAVNDDNEIMLITNQGIVIRLLCKDISILGRITTGVKLINMDLESDITVASIAKVRQKSADESESLEMMEREMNEADNEEGNVEEPESPEDK
;
A
#
# COMPACT_ATOMS: atom_id res chain seq x y z
N LYS A 1 32.11 -17.60 -40.38
CA LYS A 1 33.34 -17.89 -39.59
C LYS A 1 34.01 -16.55 -39.34
N ASP A 2 34.93 -16.47 -38.40
CA ASP A 2 35.71 -15.25 -38.05
C ASP A 2 34.89 -14.03 -37.49
N THR A 3 33.66 -14.26 -37.06
CA THR A 3 32.82 -13.22 -36.50
C THR A 3 33.20 -12.81 -35.07
N VAL A 4 33.94 -13.64 -34.36
CA VAL A 4 34.45 -13.41 -33.00
C VAL A 4 35.88 -13.93 -32.87
N ASP A 5 36.59 -13.44 -31.87
CA ASP A 5 37.94 -13.90 -31.58
C ASP A 5 37.89 -15.27 -30.86
N PHE A 6 38.93 -16.10 -31.12
CA PHE A 6 39.11 -17.38 -30.49
C PHE A 6 40.33 -17.34 -29.57
N VAL A 7 40.17 -17.85 -28.38
CA VAL A 7 41.22 -17.98 -27.37
C VAL A 7 41.48 -19.43 -27.06
N PRO A 8 42.68 -19.81 -26.54
CA PRO A 8 42.90 -21.15 -26.03
C PRO A 8 41.89 -21.46 -24.90
N ASN A 9 41.44 -22.73 -24.86
CA ASN A 9 40.67 -23.26 -23.75
C ASN A 9 41.54 -23.41 -22.49
N PHE A 10 40.98 -23.89 -21.38
CA PHE A 10 41.66 -23.97 -20.09
C PHE A 10 42.95 -24.80 -20.11
N ASP A 11 43.00 -25.89 -20.90
CA ASP A 11 44.17 -26.78 -21.03
C ASP A 11 45.02 -26.50 -22.30
N GLU A 12 44.71 -25.44 -23.02
CA GLU A 12 45.39 -24.99 -24.26
C GLU A 12 45.40 -26.02 -25.39
N THR A 13 44.57 -27.06 -25.31
CA THR A 13 44.50 -28.13 -26.33
C THR A 13 43.65 -27.73 -27.52
N GLU A 14 42.66 -26.90 -27.31
CA GLU A 14 41.68 -26.45 -28.31
C GLU A 14 41.49 -24.93 -28.24
N LYS A 15 40.80 -24.36 -29.23
CA LYS A 15 40.41 -22.94 -29.24
C LYS A 15 38.92 -22.84 -29.09
N GLU A 16 38.49 -21.92 -28.21
CA GLU A 16 37.10 -21.58 -27.98
C GLU A 16 36.83 -20.09 -28.31
N PRO A 17 35.60 -19.75 -28.70
CA PRO A 17 35.24 -18.33 -28.93
C PRO A 17 35.31 -17.55 -27.63
N SER A 18 35.92 -16.37 -27.65
CA SER A 18 35.97 -15.47 -26.48
C SER A 18 34.59 -15.00 -26.04
N ILE A 19 33.69 -14.76 -27.00
CA ILE A 19 32.28 -14.43 -26.83
C ILE A 19 31.46 -15.17 -27.90
N LEU A 20 30.19 -15.52 -27.58
CA LEU A 20 29.28 -16.06 -28.58
C LEU A 20 28.56 -14.89 -29.28
N PRO A 21 28.49 -14.87 -30.62
CA PRO A 21 27.69 -13.88 -31.32
C PRO A 21 26.21 -14.13 -31.02
N SER A 22 25.49 -13.11 -30.51
CA SER A 22 24.09 -13.20 -30.17
C SER A 22 23.25 -12.38 -31.16
N ARG A 23 22.24 -13.00 -31.79
CA ARG A 23 21.39 -12.37 -32.81
C ARG A 23 20.28 -11.51 -32.20
N PHE A 24 20.15 -11.43 -30.89
CA PHE A 24 19.21 -10.61 -30.13
C PHE A 24 19.84 -10.23 -28.79
N PRO A 25 19.35 -9.22 -28.06
CA PRO A 25 19.91 -8.79 -26.79
C PRO A 25 19.72 -9.83 -25.68
N ASN A 26 20.44 -10.94 -25.78
CA ASN A 26 20.28 -12.14 -24.97
C ASN A 26 20.40 -11.87 -23.46
N LEU A 27 21.34 -11.01 -23.06
CA LEU A 27 21.57 -10.67 -21.65
C LEU A 27 20.34 -10.03 -20.99
N LEU A 28 19.63 -9.18 -21.72
CA LEU A 28 18.37 -8.57 -21.21
C LEU A 28 17.19 -9.51 -21.35
N VAL A 29 17.03 -10.18 -22.49
CA VAL A 29 15.85 -11.03 -22.75
C VAL A 29 15.80 -12.22 -21.79
N ASN A 30 16.91 -12.93 -21.62
CA ASN A 30 16.97 -14.09 -20.72
C ASN A 30 17.29 -13.71 -19.27
N GLY A 31 17.86 -12.53 -19.04
CA GLY A 31 18.39 -12.14 -17.76
C GLY A 31 19.67 -12.93 -17.39
N ALA A 32 20.26 -12.56 -16.28
CA ALA A 32 21.43 -13.23 -15.73
C ALA A 32 21.48 -13.10 -14.22
N GLN A 33 21.95 -14.16 -13.55
CA GLN A 33 22.24 -14.13 -12.12
C GLN A 33 23.63 -14.70 -11.87
N GLY A 34 24.44 -13.99 -11.11
CA GLY A 34 25.77 -14.41 -10.76
C GLY A 34 26.27 -13.78 -9.48
N ILE A 35 27.04 -14.52 -8.72
CA ILE A 35 27.66 -14.08 -7.47
C ILE A 35 29.16 -14.29 -7.58
N ALA A 36 29.92 -13.21 -7.44
CA ALA A 36 31.37 -13.22 -7.39
C ALA A 36 31.86 -12.63 -6.07
N VAL A 37 33.17 -12.65 -5.85
CA VAL A 37 33.76 -12.00 -4.68
C VAL A 37 33.71 -10.49 -4.85
N GLY A 38 33.00 -9.81 -3.96
CA GLY A 38 32.90 -8.35 -3.96
C GLY A 38 31.89 -7.76 -4.95
N MET A 39 31.26 -8.58 -5.82
CA MET A 39 30.27 -8.10 -6.78
C MET A 39 29.20 -9.17 -7.09
N ALA A 40 28.04 -8.74 -7.53
CA ALA A 40 26.98 -9.63 -7.98
C ALA A 40 26.24 -9.00 -9.16
N THR A 41 25.70 -9.83 -10.04
CA THR A 41 24.76 -9.43 -11.08
C THR A 41 23.42 -10.11 -10.86
N ASN A 42 22.35 -9.39 -11.11
CA ASN A 42 20.98 -9.91 -11.06
C ASN A 42 20.12 -9.12 -12.06
N ILE A 43 20.20 -9.51 -13.31
CA ILE A 43 19.50 -8.87 -14.42
C ILE A 43 18.19 -9.63 -14.64
N PRO A 44 17.03 -8.98 -14.53
CA PRO A 44 15.75 -9.65 -14.77
C PRO A 44 15.55 -9.95 -16.26
N PRO A 45 14.81 -10.99 -16.62
CA PRO A 45 14.40 -11.24 -18.01
C PRO A 45 13.42 -10.17 -18.51
N HIS A 46 13.44 -9.94 -19.83
CA HIS A 46 12.61 -8.93 -20.51
C HIS A 46 11.88 -9.52 -21.71
N ASN A 47 10.82 -8.85 -22.11
CA ASN A 47 10.09 -9.23 -23.31
C ASN A 47 10.92 -9.01 -24.56
N LEU A 48 10.95 -10.03 -25.45
CA LEU A 48 11.77 -10.02 -26.65
C LEU A 48 11.39 -8.89 -27.61
N ARG A 49 10.08 -8.69 -27.86
CA ARG A 49 9.59 -7.61 -28.75
C ARG A 49 9.97 -6.24 -28.20
N GLU A 50 9.64 -5.96 -26.93
CA GLU A 50 9.94 -4.66 -26.32
C GLU A 50 11.46 -4.34 -26.34
N THR A 51 12.29 -5.35 -26.11
CA THR A 51 13.75 -5.17 -26.11
C THR A 51 14.26 -4.91 -27.52
N ILE A 52 13.74 -5.62 -28.53
CA ILE A 52 14.08 -5.39 -29.94
C ILE A 52 13.58 -4.02 -30.40
N ASP A 53 12.34 -3.64 -30.04
CA ASP A 53 11.81 -2.33 -30.38
C ASP A 53 12.67 -1.20 -29.77
N GLY A 54 13.22 -1.42 -28.57
CA GLY A 54 14.20 -0.51 -27.97
C GLY A 54 15.49 -0.39 -28.80
N VAL A 55 16.04 -1.51 -29.30
CA VAL A 55 17.20 -1.50 -30.21
C VAL A 55 16.89 -0.78 -31.52
N VAL A 56 15.74 -1.09 -32.13
CA VAL A 56 15.27 -0.44 -33.37
C VAL A 56 15.14 1.05 -33.19
N LYS A 57 14.60 1.52 -32.05
CA LYS A 57 14.47 2.94 -31.74
C LYS A 57 15.82 3.65 -31.69
N ILE A 58 16.83 3.02 -31.08
CA ILE A 58 18.19 3.58 -31.04
C ILE A 58 18.76 3.70 -32.45
N ILE A 59 18.63 2.64 -33.27
CA ILE A 59 19.10 2.64 -34.64
C ILE A 59 18.38 3.70 -35.47
N ASP A 60 17.06 3.83 -35.34
CA ASP A 60 16.28 4.82 -36.11
C ASP A 60 16.66 6.26 -35.74
N ASN A 61 16.86 6.57 -34.48
CA ASN A 61 17.32 7.87 -34.04
C ASN A 61 18.70 8.21 -34.62
N GLN A 62 19.60 7.21 -34.66
CA GLN A 62 20.96 7.40 -35.20
C GLN A 62 20.95 7.51 -36.73
N VAL A 63 20.20 6.67 -37.44
CA VAL A 63 20.18 6.61 -38.93
C VAL A 63 19.36 7.74 -39.54
N GLN A 64 18.13 7.99 -39.00
CA GLN A 64 17.15 8.91 -39.61
C GLN A 64 17.23 10.31 -39.04
N GLU A 65 17.45 10.44 -37.74
CA GLU A 65 17.42 11.73 -37.03
C GLU A 65 18.80 12.27 -36.69
N ASP A 66 19.86 11.48 -36.87
CA ASP A 66 21.25 11.80 -36.61
C ASP A 66 21.46 12.35 -35.17
N ARG A 67 20.80 11.71 -34.20
CA ARG A 67 20.84 12.11 -32.80
C ARG A 67 20.97 10.90 -31.87
N GLU A 68 21.45 11.18 -30.64
CA GLU A 68 21.45 10.21 -29.56
C GLU A 68 20.02 9.97 -29.02
N THR A 69 19.78 8.77 -28.53
CA THR A 69 18.51 8.38 -27.93
C THR A 69 18.48 8.77 -26.46
N ASP A 70 17.37 9.37 -26.01
CA ASP A 70 17.15 9.61 -24.58
C ASP A 70 16.64 8.33 -23.90
N ILE A 71 17.05 8.13 -22.65
CA ILE A 71 16.60 7.01 -21.84
C ILE A 71 15.08 7.01 -21.62
N ASP A 72 14.46 8.19 -21.58
CA ASP A 72 13.01 8.33 -21.42
C ASP A 72 12.23 7.73 -22.59
N GLU A 73 12.74 7.83 -23.82
CA GLU A 73 12.15 7.19 -24.99
C GLU A 73 12.18 5.65 -24.87
N LEU A 74 13.25 5.11 -24.30
CA LEU A 74 13.36 3.67 -24.07
C LEU A 74 12.44 3.17 -22.95
N LEU A 75 12.20 3.98 -21.92
CA LEU A 75 11.27 3.66 -20.82
C LEU A 75 9.80 3.57 -21.27
N GLU A 76 9.45 4.24 -22.37
CA GLU A 76 8.12 4.12 -22.98
C GLU A 76 7.97 2.82 -23.78
N ILE A 77 9.05 2.29 -24.35
CA ILE A 77 9.07 1.08 -25.17
C ILE A 77 9.29 -0.16 -24.30
N VAL A 78 10.37 -0.19 -23.54
CA VAL A 78 10.70 -1.29 -22.61
C VAL A 78 10.05 -1.00 -21.27
N LYS A 79 8.81 -1.45 -21.12
CA LYS A 79 7.95 -1.08 -19.97
C LYS A 79 8.46 -1.60 -18.62
N GLY A 80 9.20 -2.68 -18.62
CA GLY A 80 9.72 -3.32 -17.41
C GLY A 80 10.16 -4.76 -17.65
N PRO A 81 10.69 -5.45 -16.64
CA PRO A 81 10.95 -6.88 -16.70
C PRO A 81 9.71 -7.68 -17.10
N ASP A 82 9.92 -8.80 -17.77
CA ASP A 82 8.89 -9.75 -18.16
C ASP A 82 9.29 -11.14 -17.71
N PHE A 83 8.73 -11.57 -16.58
CA PHE A 83 9.10 -12.83 -15.97
C PHE A 83 8.38 -14.01 -16.62
N PRO A 84 9.07 -15.13 -16.90
CA PRO A 84 8.46 -16.32 -17.49
C PRO A 84 7.37 -16.94 -16.60
N THR A 85 7.38 -16.63 -15.30
CA THR A 85 6.38 -17.04 -14.33
C THR A 85 5.16 -16.11 -14.24
N GLY A 86 5.11 -15.04 -15.05
CA GLY A 86 4.07 -14.02 -15.00
C GLY A 86 4.20 -13.13 -13.77
N ALA A 87 3.19 -13.16 -12.91
CA ALA A 87 3.04 -12.32 -11.72
C ALA A 87 2.82 -10.82 -12.02
N ALA A 88 2.64 -10.03 -11.00
CA ALA A 88 2.38 -8.59 -11.12
C ALA A 88 3.50 -7.77 -10.48
N ILE A 89 4.04 -6.81 -11.21
CA ILE A 89 4.96 -5.80 -10.67
C ILE A 89 4.13 -4.66 -10.06
N LEU A 90 4.49 -4.27 -8.84
CA LEU A 90 3.84 -3.18 -8.12
C LEU A 90 4.59 -1.87 -8.34
N GLY A 91 3.93 -0.94 -9.07
CA GLY A 91 4.46 0.39 -9.35
C GLY A 91 5.63 0.43 -10.35
N ARG A 92 5.96 1.63 -10.84
CA ARG A 92 7.03 1.85 -11.83
C ARG A 92 8.33 2.40 -11.24
N LYS A 93 8.29 2.97 -10.04
CA LYS A 93 9.46 3.64 -9.43
C LYS A 93 10.72 2.77 -9.38
N GLY A 94 10.55 1.48 -9.02
CA GLY A 94 11.66 0.54 -8.96
C GLY A 94 12.25 0.20 -10.34
N ILE A 95 11.40 0.15 -11.37
CA ILE A 95 11.80 -0.07 -12.77
C ILE A 95 12.57 1.14 -13.28
N ASP A 96 12.00 2.36 -13.12
CA ASP A 96 12.63 3.60 -13.56
C ASP A 96 13.99 3.80 -12.92
N GLN A 97 14.10 3.53 -11.62
CA GLN A 97 15.37 3.59 -10.92
C GLN A 97 16.38 2.57 -11.49
N ALA A 98 15.95 1.32 -11.70
CA ALA A 98 16.82 0.27 -12.23
C ALA A 98 17.34 0.62 -13.63
N TYR A 99 16.47 1.09 -14.51
CA TYR A 99 16.84 1.38 -15.90
C TYR A 99 17.70 2.64 -16.05
N ARG A 100 17.54 3.64 -15.17
CA ARG A 100 18.37 4.84 -15.18
C ARG A 100 19.75 4.66 -14.53
N THR A 101 19.82 3.84 -13.49
CA THR A 101 21.03 3.73 -12.65
C THR A 101 21.71 2.36 -12.70
N GLY A 102 21.10 1.37 -13.34
CA GLY A 102 21.55 -0.02 -13.30
C GLY A 102 21.25 -0.74 -11.97
N ARG A 103 20.58 -0.08 -11.00
CA ARG A 103 20.23 -0.67 -9.71
C ARG A 103 18.81 -0.23 -9.30
N GLY A 104 18.01 -1.19 -8.82
CA GLY A 104 16.66 -0.91 -8.36
C GLY A 104 16.07 -2.05 -7.56
N LYS A 105 14.92 -1.78 -6.93
CA LYS A 105 14.14 -2.77 -6.19
C LYS A 105 12.75 -2.83 -6.79
N ILE A 106 12.39 -3.96 -7.35
CA ILE A 106 11.10 -4.20 -8.00
C ILE A 106 10.29 -5.13 -7.12
N LYS A 107 9.15 -4.67 -6.61
CA LYS A 107 8.22 -5.50 -5.84
C LYS A 107 7.39 -6.33 -6.83
N VAL A 108 7.36 -7.63 -6.64
CA VAL A 108 6.61 -8.58 -7.47
C VAL A 108 5.64 -9.33 -6.58
N ARG A 109 4.38 -9.42 -7.00
CA ARG A 109 3.29 -10.05 -6.25
C ARG A 109 2.67 -11.18 -7.06
N ALA A 110 2.32 -12.27 -6.39
CA ALA A 110 1.58 -13.39 -6.96
C ALA A 110 0.23 -12.93 -7.52
N VAL A 111 -0.22 -13.55 -8.61
CA VAL A 111 -1.57 -13.35 -9.13
C VAL A 111 -2.51 -14.28 -8.39
N THR A 112 -3.55 -13.69 -7.79
CA THR A 112 -4.50 -14.39 -6.94
C THR A 112 -5.93 -14.05 -7.31
N ASN A 113 -6.84 -15.01 -7.11
CA ASN A 113 -8.28 -14.83 -7.27
C ASN A 113 -9.01 -15.38 -6.05
N ILE A 114 -10.03 -14.67 -5.58
CA ILE A 114 -10.88 -15.12 -4.47
C ILE A 114 -12.16 -15.70 -5.05
N GLU A 115 -12.38 -16.99 -4.83
CA GLU A 115 -13.53 -17.71 -5.34
C GLU A 115 -14.48 -18.09 -4.20
N PRO A 116 -15.81 -17.89 -4.36
CA PRO A 116 -16.79 -18.38 -3.41
C PRO A 116 -16.90 -19.90 -3.48
N MET A 117 -17.11 -20.52 -2.32
CA MET A 117 -17.36 -21.95 -2.18
C MET A 117 -18.79 -22.22 -1.70
N LYS A 118 -19.23 -23.49 -1.79
CA LYS A 118 -20.49 -23.94 -1.18
C LYS A 118 -20.48 -23.63 0.32
N ASN A 119 -21.65 -23.30 0.88
CA ASN A 119 -21.86 -22.97 2.29
C ASN A 119 -21.27 -21.60 2.75
N GLY A 120 -21.05 -20.67 1.83
CA GLY A 120 -20.58 -19.32 2.16
C GLY A 120 -19.11 -19.24 2.61
N LYS A 121 -18.31 -20.28 2.36
CA LYS A 121 -16.86 -20.25 2.48
C LYS A 121 -16.23 -19.57 1.27
N GLN A 122 -14.98 -19.15 1.41
CA GLN A 122 -14.16 -18.61 0.32
C GLN A 122 -12.85 -19.41 0.20
N ARG A 123 -12.26 -19.37 -0.98
CA ARG A 123 -10.91 -19.89 -1.22
C ARG A 123 -10.10 -18.88 -2.02
N ILE A 124 -8.82 -18.82 -1.72
CA ILE A 124 -7.84 -18.05 -2.47
C ILE A 124 -7.15 -19.00 -3.44
N ILE A 125 -7.19 -18.69 -4.71
CA ILE A 125 -6.48 -19.41 -5.76
C ILE A 125 -5.26 -18.58 -6.15
N VAL A 126 -4.08 -19.19 -6.14
CA VAL A 126 -2.84 -18.57 -6.62
C VAL A 126 -2.51 -19.22 -7.96
N SER A 127 -2.51 -18.42 -9.02
CA SER A 127 -2.25 -18.88 -10.41
C SER A 127 -0.83 -18.58 -10.88
N GLU A 128 -0.18 -17.55 -10.32
CA GLU A 128 1.17 -17.15 -10.67
C GLU A 128 1.96 -16.73 -9.43
N LEU A 129 3.27 -17.00 -9.43
CA LEU A 129 4.19 -16.66 -8.32
C LEU A 129 5.29 -15.71 -8.80
N PRO A 130 5.85 -14.90 -7.90
CA PRO A 130 7.03 -14.12 -8.19
C PRO A 130 8.17 -14.98 -8.74
N TYR A 131 8.95 -14.41 -9.64
CA TYR A 131 10.07 -15.10 -10.27
C TYR A 131 11.08 -15.62 -9.24
N MET A 132 11.60 -16.82 -9.46
CA MET A 132 12.55 -17.55 -8.58
C MET A 132 11.94 -18.07 -7.26
N VAL A 133 10.66 -17.89 -7.00
CA VAL A 133 10.01 -18.47 -5.81
C VAL A 133 9.76 -19.96 -6.00
N ASN A 134 10.22 -20.75 -5.03
CA ASN A 134 9.97 -22.20 -5.00
C ASN A 134 8.58 -22.49 -4.42
N LYS A 135 7.68 -23.01 -5.26
CA LYS A 135 6.28 -23.33 -4.89
C LYS A 135 6.17 -24.23 -3.67
N ALA A 136 6.95 -25.32 -3.62
CA ALA A 136 6.87 -26.30 -2.53
C ALA A 136 7.31 -25.68 -1.19
N LYS A 137 8.40 -24.91 -1.18
CA LYS A 137 8.87 -24.18 0.01
C LYS A 137 7.86 -23.11 0.45
N LEU A 138 7.21 -22.42 -0.49
CA LEU A 138 6.17 -21.45 -0.20
C LEU A 138 4.98 -22.12 0.50
N ILE A 139 4.47 -23.23 -0.02
CA ILE A 139 3.37 -24.00 0.56
C ILE A 139 3.71 -24.46 1.98
N GLN A 140 4.93 -25.00 2.16
CA GLN A 140 5.43 -25.40 3.48
C GLN A 140 5.46 -24.21 4.45
N LYS A 141 5.98 -23.07 4.02
CA LYS A 141 6.03 -21.83 4.83
C LYS A 141 4.64 -21.36 5.25
N ILE A 142 3.66 -21.40 4.35
CA ILE A 142 2.27 -21.07 4.68
C ILE A 142 1.75 -22.03 5.76
N ALA A 143 1.97 -23.32 5.61
CA ALA A 143 1.54 -24.32 6.61
C ALA A 143 2.18 -24.12 7.98
N GLU A 144 3.47 -23.74 8.03
CA GLU A 144 4.19 -23.39 9.27
C GLU A 144 3.55 -22.16 9.95
N LEU A 145 3.27 -21.08 9.21
CA LEU A 145 2.65 -19.87 9.74
C LEU A 145 1.24 -20.13 10.31
N VAL A 146 0.49 -21.03 9.69
CA VAL A 146 -0.82 -21.47 10.21
C VAL A 146 -0.66 -22.24 11.51
N LYS A 147 0.31 -23.19 11.58
CA LYS A 147 0.62 -23.95 12.79
C LYS A 147 1.09 -23.06 13.94
N GLU A 148 1.88 -22.03 13.65
CA GLU A 148 2.36 -21.03 14.61
C GLU A 148 1.28 -19.99 14.99
N LYS A 149 0.06 -20.09 14.44
CA LYS A 149 -1.04 -19.13 14.63
C LYS A 149 -0.70 -17.69 14.25
N LYS A 150 0.26 -17.48 13.35
CA LYS A 150 0.59 -16.17 12.77
C LYS A 150 -0.39 -15.77 11.67
N ILE A 151 -0.95 -16.74 10.98
CA ILE A 151 -2.04 -16.56 10.02
C ILE A 151 -3.18 -17.48 10.45
N GLU A 152 -4.32 -16.89 10.75
CA GLU A 152 -5.52 -17.61 11.15
C GLU A 152 -6.54 -17.67 9.99
N GLY A 153 -7.47 -18.60 10.09
CA GLY A 153 -8.58 -18.69 9.14
C GLY A 153 -8.38 -19.63 7.95
N ILE A 154 -7.19 -20.20 7.75
CA ILE A 154 -6.92 -21.20 6.71
C ILE A 154 -7.34 -22.58 7.24
N THR A 155 -8.17 -23.29 6.46
CA THR A 155 -8.68 -24.65 6.80
C THR A 155 -8.05 -25.77 5.99
N ALA A 156 -7.65 -25.48 4.76
CA ALA A 156 -6.96 -26.43 3.89
C ALA A 156 -6.00 -25.71 2.95
N LEU A 157 -4.91 -26.36 2.62
CA LEU A 157 -3.89 -25.89 1.69
C LEU A 157 -3.54 -27.05 0.75
N ARG A 158 -3.72 -26.86 -0.56
CA ARG A 158 -3.48 -27.90 -1.57
C ARG A 158 -2.73 -27.33 -2.78
N ASP A 159 -1.90 -28.15 -3.37
CA ASP A 159 -1.33 -27.91 -4.68
C ASP A 159 -2.13 -28.71 -5.73
N GLU A 160 -2.89 -28.01 -6.53
CA GLU A 160 -3.70 -28.55 -7.63
C GLU A 160 -3.08 -28.25 -9.00
N SER A 161 -1.78 -27.92 -9.05
CA SER A 161 -1.08 -27.61 -10.30
C SER A 161 -1.09 -28.81 -11.23
N SER A 162 -1.36 -28.57 -12.52
CA SER A 162 -1.45 -29.58 -13.57
C SER A 162 -0.71 -29.12 -14.83
N ARG A 163 -0.92 -29.84 -15.94
CA ARG A 163 -0.40 -29.43 -17.26
C ARG A 163 -1.05 -28.15 -17.79
N GLU A 164 -2.22 -27.78 -17.26
CA GLU A 164 -2.93 -26.55 -17.60
C GLU A 164 -2.34 -25.30 -16.92
N GLY A 165 -1.50 -25.50 -15.90
CA GLY A 165 -0.84 -24.40 -15.20
C GLY A 165 -0.70 -24.62 -13.71
N MET A 166 -0.15 -23.62 -13.05
CA MET A 166 0.02 -23.59 -11.61
C MET A 166 -1.30 -23.23 -10.94
N ARG A 167 -1.64 -23.96 -9.85
CA ARG A 167 -2.83 -23.71 -9.06
C ARG A 167 -2.59 -24.11 -7.60
N ILE A 168 -2.42 -23.14 -6.73
CA ILE A 168 -2.39 -23.34 -5.27
C ILE A 168 -3.76 -22.94 -4.74
N VAL A 169 -4.38 -23.79 -3.94
CA VAL A 169 -5.71 -23.58 -3.35
C VAL A 169 -5.58 -23.43 -1.85
N ILE A 170 -6.03 -22.30 -1.33
CA ILE A 170 -6.07 -21.97 0.10
C ILE A 170 -7.51 -21.79 0.52
N GLU A 171 -8.08 -22.76 1.23
CA GLU A 171 -9.47 -22.70 1.71
C GLU A 171 -9.55 -21.96 3.04
N LEU A 172 -10.56 -21.11 3.15
CA LEU A 172 -10.76 -20.28 4.33
C LEU A 172 -11.95 -20.73 5.17
N ARG A 173 -11.94 -20.39 6.44
CA ARG A 173 -13.05 -20.51 7.36
C ARG A 173 -14.17 -19.54 6.95
N LYS A 174 -15.43 -19.88 7.24
CA LYS A 174 -16.62 -19.08 6.83
C LYS A 174 -16.61 -17.64 7.38
N ASP A 175 -16.05 -17.46 8.57
CA ASP A 175 -16.01 -16.22 9.35
C ASP A 175 -14.77 -15.36 9.09
N CYS A 176 -13.94 -15.74 8.10
CA CYS A 176 -12.70 -15.03 7.79
C CYS A 176 -12.85 -14.15 6.55
N ASN A 177 -12.27 -12.95 6.61
CA ASN A 177 -12.16 -12.07 5.46
C ASN A 177 -10.97 -12.50 4.60
N ALA A 178 -11.23 -12.91 3.35
CA ALA A 178 -10.21 -13.41 2.44
C ALA A 178 -9.11 -12.36 2.12
N ASN A 179 -9.47 -11.07 2.03
CA ASN A 179 -8.51 -10.03 1.73
C ASN A 179 -7.49 -9.84 2.88
N ILE A 180 -7.93 -9.99 4.13
CA ILE A 180 -7.03 -9.89 5.29
C ILE A 180 -6.06 -11.04 5.32
N VAL A 181 -6.55 -12.26 5.10
CA VAL A 181 -5.67 -13.44 5.02
C VAL A 181 -4.68 -13.29 3.87
N LEU A 182 -5.14 -12.78 2.73
CA LEU A 182 -4.31 -12.52 1.56
C LEU A 182 -3.20 -11.49 1.86
N ASN A 183 -3.54 -10.39 2.53
CA ASN A 183 -2.58 -9.37 2.95
C ASN A 183 -1.55 -9.94 3.95
N GLN A 184 -1.98 -10.79 4.89
CA GLN A 184 -1.07 -11.50 5.79
C GLN A 184 -0.12 -12.44 5.04
N LEU A 185 -0.62 -13.15 4.01
CA LEU A 185 0.19 -13.99 3.14
C LEU A 185 1.24 -13.17 2.38
N TYR A 186 0.87 -12.03 1.80
CA TYR A 186 1.81 -11.12 1.13
C TYR A 186 2.89 -10.58 2.07
N LYS A 187 2.53 -10.28 3.32
CA LYS A 187 3.48 -9.74 4.30
C LYS A 187 4.47 -10.77 4.86
N HIS A 188 4.00 -12.00 5.05
CA HIS A 188 4.77 -13.02 5.78
C HIS A 188 5.35 -14.14 4.90
N THR A 189 5.07 -14.12 3.60
CA THR A 189 5.53 -15.16 2.65
C THR A 189 6.05 -14.54 1.35
N GLN A 190 6.68 -15.37 0.54
CA GLN A 190 7.14 -14.99 -0.81
C GLN A 190 6.01 -14.92 -1.86
N MET A 191 4.74 -14.86 -1.45
CA MET A 191 3.67 -14.46 -2.37
C MET A 191 3.80 -13.00 -2.82
N GLN A 192 4.55 -12.19 -2.06
CA GLN A 192 5.10 -10.91 -2.49
C GLN A 192 6.58 -10.90 -2.13
N ASP A 193 7.43 -10.61 -3.11
CA ASP A 193 8.88 -10.57 -2.93
C ASP A 193 9.47 -9.36 -3.66
N THR A 194 10.69 -9.01 -3.30
CA THR A 194 11.42 -7.90 -3.93
C THR A 194 12.55 -8.44 -4.77
N PHE A 195 12.47 -8.21 -6.08
CA PHE A 195 13.57 -8.49 -7.01
C PHE A 195 14.57 -7.34 -6.98
N GLY A 196 15.75 -7.59 -6.45
CA GLY A 196 16.85 -6.61 -6.41
C GLY A 196 17.59 -6.59 -7.75
N VAL A 197 17.36 -5.59 -8.58
CA VAL A 197 18.03 -5.45 -9.89
C VAL A 197 19.44 -4.93 -9.69
N ILE A 198 20.41 -5.63 -10.30
CA ILE A 198 21.82 -5.21 -10.42
C ILE A 198 22.24 -5.54 -11.85
N MET A 199 22.31 -4.52 -12.71
CA MET A 199 22.64 -4.65 -14.12
C MET A 199 24.16 -4.55 -14.33
N LEU A 200 24.91 -5.46 -13.68
CA LEU A 200 26.36 -5.56 -13.82
C LEU A 200 26.69 -6.50 -14.97
N ALA A 201 27.48 -6.04 -15.91
CA ALA A 201 27.99 -6.82 -17.04
C ALA A 201 29.49 -6.56 -17.24
N LEU A 202 30.14 -7.42 -18.01
CA LEU A 202 31.53 -7.23 -18.43
C LEU A 202 31.57 -6.47 -19.76
N VAL A 203 32.24 -5.34 -19.78
CA VAL A 203 32.52 -4.56 -20.98
C VAL A 203 34.03 -4.56 -21.17
N ASP A 204 34.49 -5.12 -22.26
CA ASP A 204 35.92 -5.30 -22.55
C ASP A 204 36.71 -5.95 -21.39
N GLY A 205 36.07 -6.96 -20.74
CA GLY A 205 36.64 -7.65 -19.61
C GLY A 205 36.54 -6.92 -18.25
N GLN A 206 36.02 -5.71 -18.20
CA GLN A 206 35.86 -4.92 -16.98
C GLN A 206 34.41 -4.96 -16.47
N PRO A 207 34.19 -5.20 -15.16
CA PRO A 207 32.85 -5.20 -14.60
C PRO A 207 32.29 -3.78 -14.48
N MET A 208 31.14 -3.52 -15.07
CA MET A 208 30.46 -2.22 -15.05
C MET A 208 28.97 -2.40 -14.72
N VAL A 209 28.42 -1.50 -13.92
CA VAL A 209 26.97 -1.39 -13.72
C VAL A 209 26.43 -0.48 -14.83
N LEU A 210 25.58 -1.02 -15.68
CA LEU A 210 25.07 -0.36 -16.88
C LEU A 210 23.61 0.03 -16.69
N ASN A 211 23.21 1.14 -17.27
CA ASN A 211 21.81 1.50 -17.44
C ASN A 211 21.21 0.81 -18.68
N LEU A 212 19.90 0.92 -18.90
CA LEU A 212 19.24 0.27 -20.04
C LEU A 212 19.79 0.74 -21.39
N LEU A 213 19.99 2.03 -21.56
CA LEU A 213 20.51 2.61 -22.81
C LEU A 213 21.93 2.09 -23.10
N GLN A 214 22.80 2.05 -22.09
CA GLN A 214 24.15 1.53 -22.24
C GLN A 214 24.16 0.05 -22.61
N MET A 215 23.29 -0.77 -21.99
CA MET A 215 23.22 -2.21 -22.33
C MET A 215 22.80 -2.44 -23.77
N LEU A 216 21.80 -1.73 -24.26
CA LEU A 216 21.36 -1.81 -25.66
C LEU A 216 22.41 -1.23 -26.61
N GLY A 217 23.05 -0.14 -26.23
CA GLY A 217 24.15 0.48 -27.03
C GLY A 217 25.35 -0.46 -27.19
N TYR A 218 25.80 -1.12 -26.13
CA TYR A 218 26.88 -2.13 -26.24
C TYR A 218 26.47 -3.36 -27.05
N TYR A 219 25.20 -3.75 -26.99
CA TYR A 219 24.68 -4.80 -27.87
C TYR A 219 24.75 -4.38 -29.36
N ILE A 220 24.33 -3.17 -29.71
CA ILE A 220 24.39 -2.63 -31.08
C ILE A 220 25.85 -2.62 -31.54
N LYS A 221 26.78 -2.07 -30.74
CA LYS A 221 28.21 -2.05 -31.05
C LYS A 221 28.77 -3.46 -31.31
N HIS A 222 28.36 -4.45 -30.50
CA HIS A 222 28.73 -5.84 -30.75
C HIS A 222 28.18 -6.37 -32.07
N GLN A 223 26.93 -6.02 -32.42
CA GLN A 223 26.33 -6.41 -33.71
C GLN A 223 27.05 -5.76 -34.90
N GLU A 224 27.42 -4.49 -34.79
CA GLU A 224 28.23 -3.81 -35.83
C GLU A 224 29.57 -4.54 -36.06
N GLU A 225 30.24 -4.97 -35.03
CA GLU A 225 31.48 -5.74 -35.15
C GLU A 225 31.25 -7.12 -35.82
N VAL A 226 30.23 -7.84 -35.34
CA VAL A 226 29.89 -9.19 -35.86
C VAL A 226 29.48 -9.14 -37.33
N VAL A 227 28.59 -8.19 -37.68
CA VAL A 227 28.09 -8.04 -39.06
C VAL A 227 29.20 -7.54 -39.99
N THR A 228 30.06 -6.61 -39.53
CA THR A 228 31.23 -6.16 -40.29
C THR A 228 32.17 -7.32 -40.59
N ARG A 229 32.55 -8.14 -39.59
CA ARG A 229 33.40 -9.32 -39.78
C ARG A 229 32.77 -10.36 -40.72
N ARG A 230 31.47 -10.62 -40.56
CA ARG A 230 30.69 -11.50 -41.44
C ARG A 230 30.74 -11.00 -42.88
N THR A 231 30.39 -9.73 -43.07
CA THR A 231 30.34 -9.11 -44.41
C THR A 231 31.71 -9.12 -45.08
N LYS A 232 32.80 -8.84 -44.34
CA LYS A 232 34.18 -8.99 -44.86
C LYS A 232 34.51 -10.41 -45.27
N PHE A 233 34.11 -11.40 -44.46
CA PHE A 233 34.31 -12.79 -44.79
C PHE A 233 33.54 -13.20 -46.06
N ASP A 234 32.26 -12.80 -46.16
CA ASP A 234 31.43 -13.10 -47.32
C ASP A 234 31.95 -12.36 -48.57
N LEU A 235 32.42 -11.11 -48.42
CA LEU A 235 33.05 -10.37 -49.51
C LEU A 235 34.27 -11.05 -50.05
N ASN A 236 35.22 -11.40 -49.16
CA ASN A 236 36.45 -12.12 -49.56
C ASN A 236 36.12 -13.43 -50.30
N LYS A 237 35.17 -14.21 -49.76
CA LYS A 237 34.72 -15.45 -50.40
C LYS A 237 34.07 -15.22 -51.77
N ALA A 238 33.29 -14.16 -51.92
CA ALA A 238 32.66 -13.79 -53.19
C ALA A 238 33.69 -13.27 -54.20
N GLU A 239 34.66 -12.44 -53.75
CA GLU A 239 35.75 -11.97 -54.60
C GLU A 239 36.66 -13.12 -55.07
N ASP A 240 37.05 -14.04 -54.16
CA ASP A 240 37.82 -15.24 -54.56
C ASP A 240 37.07 -16.08 -55.62
N ARG A 241 35.77 -16.26 -55.41
CA ARG A 241 34.97 -17.04 -56.40
C ARG A 241 34.80 -16.29 -57.73
N ALA A 242 34.53 -14.98 -57.70
CA ALA A 242 34.42 -14.15 -58.88
C ALA A 242 35.77 -14.15 -59.66
N HIS A 243 36.88 -14.04 -58.98
CA HIS A 243 38.22 -14.10 -59.57
C HIS A 243 38.44 -15.42 -60.33
N ILE A 244 38.05 -16.57 -59.74
CA ILE A 244 38.13 -17.86 -60.45
C ILE A 244 37.24 -17.90 -61.67
N LEU A 245 35.99 -17.43 -61.55
CA LEU A 245 35.00 -17.39 -62.66
C LEU A 245 35.49 -16.52 -63.79
N GLU A 246 36.11 -15.37 -63.51
CA GLU A 246 36.70 -14.47 -64.48
C GLU A 246 37.77 -15.20 -65.33
N GLY A 247 38.65 -15.96 -64.67
CA GLY A 247 39.63 -16.78 -65.35
C GLY A 247 39.03 -17.89 -66.24
N LEU A 248 37.97 -18.54 -65.71
CA LEU A 248 37.27 -19.55 -66.51
C LEU A 248 36.54 -18.96 -67.72
N LEU A 249 35.98 -17.78 -67.60
CA LEU A 249 35.31 -17.08 -68.76
C LEU A 249 36.37 -16.68 -69.82
N ILE A 250 37.55 -16.14 -69.39
CA ILE A 250 38.66 -15.86 -70.30
C ILE A 250 39.10 -17.13 -71.04
N ALA A 251 39.17 -18.24 -70.30
CA ALA A 251 39.52 -19.54 -70.92
C ALA A 251 38.46 -20.05 -71.93
N LEU A 252 37.17 -19.85 -71.64
CA LEU A 252 36.07 -20.25 -72.53
C LEU A 252 36.00 -19.34 -73.78
N ASP A 253 36.33 -18.09 -73.68
CA ASP A 253 36.44 -17.16 -74.83
C ASP A 253 37.58 -17.51 -75.75
N ASN A 254 38.63 -18.17 -75.25
CA ASN A 254 39.80 -18.58 -75.97
C ASN A 254 40.04 -20.08 -75.94
N ILE A 255 38.95 -20.86 -76.00
CA ILE A 255 38.98 -22.29 -75.66
C ILE A 255 39.92 -23.11 -76.53
N ASP A 256 39.99 -22.85 -77.83
CA ASP A 256 40.87 -23.57 -78.78
C ASP A 256 42.36 -23.37 -78.44
N GLU A 257 42.74 -22.14 -78.08
CA GLU A 257 44.12 -21.83 -77.69
C GLU A 257 44.46 -22.45 -76.31
N VAL A 258 43.53 -22.41 -75.37
CA VAL A 258 43.67 -23.05 -74.05
C VAL A 258 43.87 -24.56 -74.17
N ILE A 259 43.07 -25.24 -75.04
CA ILE A 259 43.20 -26.69 -75.29
C ILE A 259 44.57 -26.94 -75.96
N GLN A 260 45.00 -26.14 -76.87
CA GLN A 260 46.32 -26.31 -77.52
C GLN A 260 47.47 -26.16 -76.56
N ILE A 261 47.45 -25.17 -75.66
CA ILE A 261 48.46 -24.98 -74.60
C ILE A 261 48.51 -26.19 -73.67
N ILE A 262 47.35 -26.66 -73.17
CA ILE A 262 47.26 -27.76 -72.24
C ILE A 262 47.82 -29.07 -72.90
N ARG A 263 47.46 -29.34 -74.14
CA ARG A 263 47.87 -30.50 -74.90
C ARG A 263 49.34 -30.49 -75.23
N SER A 264 49.96 -29.34 -75.49
CA SER A 264 51.37 -29.20 -75.83
C SER A 264 52.25 -29.20 -74.58
N SER A 265 51.76 -28.99 -73.41
CA SER A 265 52.51 -28.95 -72.14
C SER A 265 52.92 -30.40 -71.71
N LYS A 266 54.11 -30.56 -71.11
CA LYS A 266 54.60 -31.84 -70.62
C LYS A 266 54.10 -32.19 -69.22
N SER A 267 53.71 -31.22 -68.41
CA SER A 267 53.18 -31.38 -67.07
C SER A 267 52.09 -30.40 -66.76
N VAL A 268 51.32 -30.65 -65.71
CA VAL A 268 50.31 -29.73 -65.21
C VAL A 268 50.92 -28.39 -64.81
N ALA A 269 52.13 -28.42 -64.20
CA ALA A 269 52.81 -27.18 -63.80
C ALA A 269 53.25 -26.39 -65.02
N ASP A 270 53.73 -27.01 -66.10
CA ASP A 270 54.10 -26.29 -67.34
C ASP A 270 52.85 -25.70 -68.02
N ALA A 271 51.73 -26.39 -68.03
CA ALA A 271 50.45 -25.87 -68.56
C ALA A 271 49.96 -24.68 -67.79
N LYS A 272 50.02 -24.69 -66.46
CA LYS A 272 49.68 -23.53 -65.64
C LYS A 272 50.57 -22.31 -65.94
N LEU A 273 51.89 -22.50 -65.98
CA LEU A 273 52.83 -21.37 -66.28
C LEU A 273 52.55 -20.76 -67.68
N ALA A 274 52.31 -21.59 -68.67
CA ALA A 274 52.00 -21.13 -70.00
C ALA A 274 50.63 -20.40 -70.10
N LEU A 275 49.64 -20.83 -69.38
CA LEU A 275 48.37 -20.14 -69.27
C LEU A 275 48.50 -18.80 -68.55
N ILE A 276 49.27 -18.74 -67.44
CA ILE A 276 49.60 -17.51 -66.71
C ILE A 276 50.26 -16.50 -67.59
N GLU A 277 51.36 -16.92 -68.24
CA GLU A 277 52.15 -16.05 -69.15
C GLU A 277 51.29 -15.52 -70.33
N ARG A 278 50.49 -16.37 -70.91
CA ARG A 278 49.72 -16.02 -72.11
C ARG A 278 48.52 -15.14 -71.87
N PHE A 279 47.75 -15.37 -70.80
CA PHE A 279 46.47 -14.69 -70.51
C PHE A 279 46.56 -13.75 -69.31
N GLY A 280 47.71 -13.63 -68.65
CA GLY A 280 47.86 -12.80 -67.47
C GLY A 280 47.04 -13.31 -66.25
N LEU A 281 46.86 -14.62 -66.16
CA LEU A 281 46.07 -15.25 -65.13
C LEU A 281 46.83 -15.39 -63.83
N SER A 282 46.08 -15.50 -62.72
CA SER A 282 46.69 -15.90 -61.43
C SER A 282 46.90 -17.45 -61.36
N ASP A 283 47.74 -17.88 -60.43
CA ASP A 283 47.94 -19.33 -60.19
C ASP A 283 46.66 -20.07 -59.90
N ALA A 284 45.73 -19.46 -59.09
CA ALA A 284 44.44 -20.02 -58.77
C ALA A 284 43.50 -20.12 -59.97
N GLN A 285 43.50 -19.14 -60.85
CA GLN A 285 42.73 -19.16 -62.11
C GLN A 285 43.27 -20.21 -63.05
N ALA A 286 44.59 -20.26 -63.24
CA ALA A 286 45.22 -21.26 -64.08
C ALA A 286 44.98 -22.69 -63.56
N GLN A 287 45.03 -22.91 -62.28
CA GLN A 287 44.69 -24.21 -61.65
C GLN A 287 43.22 -24.59 -61.94
N ALA A 288 42.30 -23.67 -61.75
CA ALA A 288 40.86 -23.88 -62.03
C ALA A 288 40.59 -24.24 -63.50
N ILE A 289 41.34 -23.65 -64.44
CA ILE A 289 41.25 -23.91 -65.87
C ILE A 289 41.76 -25.36 -66.17
N VAL A 290 42.91 -25.74 -65.61
CA VAL A 290 43.45 -27.07 -65.82
C VAL A 290 42.57 -28.17 -65.20
N ASP A 291 41.91 -27.89 -64.08
CA ASP A 291 40.95 -28.78 -63.44
C ASP A 291 39.58 -28.80 -64.07
N MET A 292 39.32 -27.97 -65.08
CA MET A 292 38.03 -27.82 -65.74
C MET A 292 37.60 -29.12 -66.45
N ARG A 293 36.38 -29.56 -66.18
CA ARG A 293 35.81 -30.76 -66.81
C ARG A 293 35.31 -30.47 -68.23
N LEU A 294 35.45 -31.42 -69.14
CA LEU A 294 34.98 -31.26 -70.54
C LEU A 294 33.53 -30.85 -70.72
N ARG A 295 32.63 -31.22 -69.80
CA ARG A 295 31.24 -30.77 -69.83
C ARG A 295 31.07 -29.25 -69.68
N ALA A 296 32.00 -28.59 -69.05
CA ALA A 296 31.96 -27.13 -68.83
C ALA A 296 32.15 -26.34 -70.13
N LEU A 297 32.59 -27.01 -71.21
CA LEU A 297 32.76 -26.41 -72.53
C LEU A 297 31.45 -26.29 -73.31
N THR A 298 30.32 -26.79 -72.79
CA THR A 298 29.01 -26.66 -73.44
C THR A 298 28.44 -25.26 -73.27
N GLY A 299 27.68 -24.76 -74.28
CA GLY A 299 27.10 -23.43 -74.22
C GLY A 299 26.18 -23.18 -73.02
N LEU A 300 25.46 -24.24 -72.58
CA LEU A 300 24.61 -24.16 -71.37
C LEU A 300 25.40 -23.94 -70.06
N GLU A 301 26.58 -24.55 -69.93
CA GLU A 301 27.43 -24.36 -68.75
C GLU A 301 28.10 -23.01 -68.78
N ARG A 302 28.48 -22.47 -69.96
CA ARG A 302 28.94 -21.10 -70.12
C ARG A 302 27.93 -20.07 -69.64
N GLU A 303 26.68 -20.18 -70.06
CA GLU A 303 25.59 -19.27 -69.63
C GLU A 303 25.43 -19.31 -68.09
N LYS A 304 25.56 -20.47 -67.47
CA LYS A 304 25.51 -20.60 -66.01
C LYS A 304 26.65 -19.88 -65.33
N LEU A 305 27.90 -20.02 -65.83
CA LEU A 305 29.07 -19.33 -65.30
C LEU A 305 28.96 -17.81 -65.42
N GLU A 306 28.49 -17.33 -66.57
CA GLU A 306 28.23 -15.89 -66.82
C GLU A 306 27.15 -15.34 -65.89
N LYS A 307 26.10 -16.14 -65.65
CA LYS A 307 25.03 -15.76 -64.70
C LYS A 307 25.56 -15.73 -63.27
N GLU A 308 26.29 -16.77 -62.82
CA GLU A 308 26.90 -16.80 -61.51
C GLU A 308 27.87 -15.63 -61.31
N TYR A 309 28.67 -15.29 -62.29
CA TYR A 309 29.60 -14.18 -62.24
C TYR A 309 28.86 -12.82 -62.05
N ARG A 310 27.79 -12.60 -62.79
CA ARG A 310 26.97 -11.40 -62.68
C ARG A 310 26.33 -11.28 -61.29
N GLU A 311 25.73 -12.35 -60.80
CA GLU A 311 25.14 -12.40 -59.46
C GLU A 311 26.16 -12.11 -58.36
N LEU A 312 27.38 -12.66 -58.48
CA LEU A 312 28.48 -12.38 -57.55
C LEU A 312 28.96 -10.95 -57.62
N MET A 313 29.04 -10.34 -58.84
CA MET A 313 29.46 -8.93 -58.95
C MET A 313 28.45 -7.99 -58.34
N GLU A 314 27.13 -8.28 -58.45
CA GLU A 314 26.09 -7.54 -57.72
C GLU A 314 26.24 -7.71 -56.23
N LEU A 315 26.41 -8.91 -55.72
CA LEU A 315 26.64 -9.21 -54.33
C LEU A 315 27.89 -8.51 -53.77
N ILE A 316 29.03 -8.53 -54.49
CA ILE A 316 30.25 -7.84 -54.12
C ILE A 316 30.00 -6.33 -54.01
N LYS A 317 29.26 -5.75 -54.93
CA LYS A 317 28.91 -4.34 -54.89
C LYS A 317 28.09 -4.01 -53.65
N GLU A 318 27.10 -4.83 -53.32
CA GLU A 318 26.26 -4.70 -52.13
C GLU A 318 27.07 -4.82 -50.85
N LEU A 319 27.89 -5.85 -50.73
CA LEU A 319 28.76 -6.09 -49.55
C LEU A 319 29.75 -4.93 -49.32
N LYS A 320 30.33 -4.39 -50.42
CA LYS A 320 31.19 -3.21 -50.35
C LYS A 320 30.45 -1.95 -49.87
N ALA A 321 29.21 -1.77 -50.32
CA ALA A 321 28.39 -0.65 -49.91
C ALA A 321 28.09 -0.71 -48.42
N ILE A 322 27.71 -1.89 -47.90
CA ILE A 322 27.47 -2.10 -46.46
C ILE A 322 28.70 -1.79 -45.62
N LEU A 323 29.91 -2.17 -46.09
CA LEU A 323 31.17 -1.88 -45.38
C LEU A 323 31.62 -0.42 -45.44
N ALA A 324 31.15 0.31 -46.43
CA ALA A 324 31.51 1.73 -46.64
C ALA A 324 30.59 2.74 -45.94
N ASP A 325 29.38 2.31 -45.57
CA ASP A 325 28.35 3.17 -44.98
C ASP A 325 27.78 2.55 -43.71
N GLU A 326 28.05 3.19 -42.57
CA GLU A 326 27.57 2.79 -41.25
C GLU A 326 26.01 2.75 -41.17
N LYS A 327 25.33 3.64 -41.88
CA LYS A 327 23.86 3.67 -41.94
C LYS A 327 23.29 2.44 -42.62
N LEU A 328 23.94 1.97 -43.69
CA LEU A 328 23.57 0.71 -44.36
C LEU A 328 23.84 -0.49 -43.46
N LEU A 329 24.95 -0.52 -42.75
CA LEU A 329 25.29 -1.56 -41.80
C LEU A 329 24.24 -1.66 -40.69
N LEU A 330 23.85 -0.53 -40.08
CA LEU A 330 22.79 -0.48 -39.08
C LEU A 330 21.44 -0.89 -39.65
N GLY A 331 21.17 -0.57 -40.92
CA GLY A 331 19.97 -1.04 -41.64
C GLY A 331 19.89 -2.55 -41.72
N VAL A 332 20.99 -3.24 -42.04
CA VAL A 332 21.06 -4.71 -42.08
C VAL A 332 20.81 -5.30 -40.68
N ILE A 333 21.41 -4.72 -39.64
CA ILE A 333 21.21 -5.15 -38.25
C ILE A 333 19.74 -5.02 -37.86
N LYS A 334 19.09 -3.89 -38.22
CA LYS A 334 17.69 -3.65 -37.96
C LYS A 334 16.78 -4.68 -38.64
N GLU A 335 17.01 -4.96 -39.92
CA GLU A 335 16.22 -5.95 -40.67
C GLU A 335 16.33 -7.35 -40.05
N GLU A 336 17.55 -7.77 -39.73
CA GLU A 336 17.78 -9.09 -39.16
C GLU A 336 17.15 -9.26 -37.77
N ILE A 337 17.21 -8.25 -36.92
CA ILE A 337 16.63 -8.33 -35.58
C ILE A 337 15.09 -8.28 -35.62
N LEU A 338 14.49 -7.54 -36.58
CA LEU A 338 13.04 -7.52 -36.79
C LEU A 338 12.49 -8.88 -37.24
N ILE A 339 13.24 -9.63 -38.05
CA ILE A 339 12.90 -11.02 -38.42
C ILE A 339 12.79 -11.89 -37.14
N ILE A 340 13.70 -11.70 -36.18
CA ILE A 340 13.67 -12.43 -34.92
C ILE A 340 12.47 -12.04 -34.09
N ALA A 341 12.17 -10.75 -33.96
CA ALA A 341 10.98 -10.25 -33.28
C ALA A 341 9.69 -10.84 -33.84
N THR A 342 9.59 -10.90 -35.17
CA THR A 342 8.41 -11.45 -35.86
C THR A 342 8.27 -12.96 -35.66
N LYS A 343 9.38 -13.69 -35.68
CA LYS A 343 9.37 -15.16 -35.64
C LYS A 343 9.23 -15.72 -34.22
N TYR A 344 9.80 -15.07 -33.22
CA TYR A 344 9.95 -15.59 -31.88
C TYR A 344 9.34 -14.70 -30.79
N GLY A 345 8.88 -13.51 -31.14
CA GLY A 345 8.29 -12.58 -30.17
C GLY A 345 6.95 -13.09 -29.64
N ASP A 346 6.76 -13.01 -28.35
CA ASP A 346 5.55 -13.34 -27.62
C ASP A 346 4.98 -12.09 -26.88
N ASP A 347 3.77 -12.23 -26.37
CA ASP A 347 3.14 -11.17 -25.61
C ASP A 347 3.68 -11.13 -24.18
N ARG A 348 3.65 -9.95 -23.57
CA ARG A 348 4.07 -9.76 -22.18
C ARG A 348 3.23 -10.61 -21.24
N ARG A 349 3.89 -11.32 -20.32
CA ARG A 349 3.27 -12.17 -19.30
C ARG A 349 3.10 -11.44 -17.97
N THR A 350 4.12 -10.68 -17.55
CA THR A 350 4.12 -9.95 -16.28
C THR A 350 3.30 -8.66 -16.41
N SER A 351 2.27 -8.52 -15.62
CA SER A 351 1.50 -7.27 -15.54
C SER A 351 2.26 -6.21 -14.73
N ILE A 352 2.10 -4.94 -15.12
CA ILE A 352 2.66 -3.81 -14.38
C ILE A 352 1.49 -2.98 -13.86
N GLY A 353 1.29 -2.97 -12.54
CA GLY A 353 0.22 -2.23 -11.88
C GLY A 353 0.53 -0.74 -11.74
N ILE A 354 -0.53 0.07 -11.58
CA ILE A 354 -0.41 1.49 -11.23
C ILE A 354 0.16 1.58 -9.81
N ASP A 355 0.93 2.64 -9.51
CA ASP A 355 1.49 2.92 -8.18
C ASP A 355 0.39 2.83 -7.10
N MET A 356 0.30 1.69 -6.46
CA MET A 356 -0.34 1.58 -5.17
C MET A 356 0.73 1.88 -4.13
N ASP A 357 0.44 2.73 -3.17
CA ASP A 357 1.32 3.01 -2.03
C ASP A 357 1.40 1.72 -1.18
N ASP A 358 2.49 0.96 -1.34
CA ASP A 358 2.47 -0.51 -1.26
C ASP A 358 3.09 -1.10 0.00
N ASP A 359 3.18 -0.34 1.06
CA ASP A 359 3.49 -0.93 2.36
C ASP A 359 2.19 -1.34 3.05
N ILE A 360 1.87 -2.65 2.98
CA ILE A 360 0.80 -3.23 3.80
C ILE A 360 1.02 -2.81 5.24
N THR A 361 0.18 -1.90 5.72
CA THR A 361 0.24 -1.38 7.08
C THR A 361 -0.29 -2.42 8.07
N VAL A 362 -0.01 -2.25 9.37
CA VAL A 362 -0.61 -3.10 10.41
C VAL A 362 -2.14 -3.00 10.37
N GLU A 363 -2.66 -1.86 9.96
CA GLU A 363 -4.09 -1.59 9.85
C GLU A 363 -4.77 -2.44 8.77
N ASP A 364 -4.10 -2.67 7.63
CA ASP A 364 -4.61 -3.52 6.53
C ASP A 364 -4.71 -5.02 6.90
N LEU A 365 -4.07 -5.39 8.01
CA LEU A 365 -4.10 -6.77 8.54
C LEU A 365 -5.22 -7.01 9.55
N ILE A 366 -5.92 -5.95 9.94
CA ILE A 366 -6.96 -6.00 10.97
C ILE A 366 -8.33 -5.87 10.31
N PRO A 367 -9.29 -6.77 10.61
CA PRO A 367 -10.64 -6.66 10.07
C PRO A 367 -11.31 -5.35 10.52
N LYS A 368 -11.97 -4.67 9.58
CA LYS A 368 -12.84 -3.53 9.91
C LYS A 368 -14.16 -4.06 10.41
N GLU A 369 -14.33 -4.07 11.72
CA GLU A 369 -15.50 -4.62 12.42
C GLU A 369 -16.05 -3.59 13.39
N ASN A 370 -17.36 -3.64 13.60
CA ASN A 370 -18.01 -2.90 14.68
C ASN A 370 -17.68 -3.55 16.02
N VAL A 371 -17.25 -2.76 16.97
CA VAL A 371 -16.86 -3.21 18.30
C VAL A 371 -17.43 -2.29 19.37
N VAL A 372 -17.61 -2.83 20.57
CA VAL A 372 -18.06 -2.08 21.73
C VAL A 372 -16.87 -1.81 22.64
N ILE A 373 -16.68 -0.55 23.00
CA ILE A 373 -15.68 -0.10 23.97
C ILE A 373 -16.39 0.16 25.29
N ALA A 374 -15.89 -0.46 26.34
CA ALA A 374 -16.33 -0.20 27.70
C ALA A 374 -15.15 0.33 28.52
N MET A 375 -15.36 1.44 29.21
CA MET A 375 -14.39 2.04 30.13
C MET A 375 -15.05 2.28 31.49
N THR A 376 -14.36 1.89 32.55
CA THR A 376 -14.83 2.07 33.93
C THR A 376 -14.33 3.36 34.55
N LYS A 377 -14.93 3.78 35.64
CA LYS A 377 -14.54 4.95 36.41
C LYS A 377 -13.10 4.90 36.92
N LEU A 378 -12.64 3.72 37.32
CA LEU A 378 -11.26 3.50 37.78
C LEU A 378 -10.24 3.36 36.63
N GLY A 379 -10.69 3.56 35.37
CA GLY A 379 -9.80 3.60 34.21
C GLY A 379 -9.47 2.23 33.61
N TYR A 380 -10.29 1.21 33.81
CA TYR A 380 -10.17 -0.04 33.06
C TYR A 380 -10.91 0.07 31.72
N VAL A 381 -10.23 -0.27 30.64
CA VAL A 381 -10.79 -0.24 29.29
C VAL A 381 -10.73 -1.61 28.62
N LYS A 382 -11.71 -1.94 27.84
CA LYS A 382 -11.74 -3.15 27.01
C LYS A 382 -12.49 -2.94 25.70
N ARG A 383 -12.11 -3.73 24.71
CA ARG A 383 -12.80 -3.86 23.44
C ARG A 383 -13.53 -5.21 23.39
N MET A 384 -14.75 -5.22 22.90
CA MET A 384 -15.57 -6.43 22.76
C MET A 384 -16.15 -6.48 21.35
N THR A 385 -16.20 -7.66 20.76
CA THR A 385 -16.90 -7.88 19.47
C THR A 385 -18.40 -7.89 19.69
N ILE A 386 -19.20 -7.46 18.69
CA ILE A 386 -20.66 -7.46 18.75
C ILE A 386 -21.20 -8.87 18.99
N ASN A 387 -20.53 -9.89 18.49
CA ASN A 387 -20.94 -11.29 18.68
C ASN A 387 -20.99 -11.70 20.16
N ASN A 388 -20.24 -11.04 21.04
CA ASN A 388 -20.28 -11.25 22.49
C ASN A 388 -21.55 -10.66 23.15
N PHE A 389 -22.34 -9.88 22.40
CA PHE A 389 -23.61 -9.26 22.82
C PHE A 389 -24.86 -9.92 22.20
N LYS A 390 -24.73 -11.00 21.41
CA LYS A 390 -25.88 -11.67 20.82
C LYS A 390 -26.79 -12.24 21.90
N SER A 391 -28.07 -11.93 21.73
CA SER A 391 -29.19 -12.21 22.64
C SER A 391 -29.31 -13.69 22.99
N GLN A 392 -29.64 -13.99 24.26
CA GLN A 392 -30.26 -15.26 24.68
C GLN A 392 -31.75 -15.19 24.41
N ASN A 393 -32.34 -16.32 24.04
CA ASN A 393 -33.78 -16.50 23.83
C ASN A 393 -34.60 -16.12 25.10
N ARG A 394 -35.82 -15.63 24.90
CA ARG A 394 -36.80 -15.31 25.98
C ARG A 394 -36.80 -16.39 27.06
N GLY A 395 -36.57 -16.01 28.33
CA GLY A 395 -36.54 -16.89 29.49
C GLY A 395 -35.17 -17.17 30.12
N GLY A 396 -34.06 -16.61 29.56
CA GLY A 396 -32.73 -16.72 30.13
C GLY A 396 -32.57 -15.85 31.40
N LYS A 397 -31.89 -16.37 32.43
CA LYS A 397 -31.44 -15.56 33.60
C LYS A 397 -30.41 -14.53 33.06
N GLY A 398 -30.66 -13.22 33.30
CA GLY A 398 -29.78 -12.14 32.91
C GLY A 398 -28.32 -12.43 33.25
N ILE A 399 -27.40 -12.14 32.32
CA ILE A 399 -25.97 -12.42 32.49
C ILE A 399 -25.31 -11.21 33.11
N LYS A 400 -24.47 -11.43 34.14
CA LYS A 400 -23.62 -10.39 34.72
C LYS A 400 -22.71 -9.79 33.63
N GLY A 401 -22.75 -8.48 33.45
CA GLY A 401 -21.77 -7.74 32.67
C GLY A 401 -20.35 -7.87 33.28
N MET A 402 -19.46 -6.96 32.95
CA MET A 402 -18.10 -6.90 33.45
C MET A 402 -18.00 -7.18 34.95
N GLN A 403 -17.04 -8.02 35.39
CA GLN A 403 -16.63 -8.06 36.78
C GLN A 403 -15.90 -6.75 37.13
N THR A 404 -16.56 -5.91 37.89
CA THR A 404 -15.95 -4.71 38.47
C THR A 404 -15.42 -5.03 39.88
N ILE A 405 -14.45 -4.27 40.36
CA ILE A 405 -14.09 -4.23 41.77
C ILE A 405 -15.30 -3.67 42.53
N GLU A 406 -15.40 -3.90 43.85
CA GLU A 406 -16.60 -3.53 44.62
C GLU A 406 -17.04 -2.09 44.45
N ASP A 407 -16.14 -1.18 44.08
CA ASP A 407 -16.41 0.27 43.93
C ASP A 407 -16.26 0.83 42.49
N ASP A 408 -16.21 -0.04 41.46
CA ASP A 408 -16.02 0.36 40.07
C ASP A 408 -17.28 0.12 39.23
N PHE A 409 -17.53 0.98 38.22
CA PHE A 409 -18.67 0.86 37.29
C PHE A 409 -18.30 1.34 35.88
N ILE A 410 -19.04 0.90 34.88
CA ILE A 410 -18.85 1.33 33.50
C ILE A 410 -19.36 2.78 33.36
N GLU A 411 -18.43 3.70 33.13
CA GLU A 411 -18.73 5.11 32.92
C GLU A 411 -18.97 5.42 31.44
N ASN A 412 -18.17 4.84 30.55
CA ASN A 412 -18.28 5.03 29.11
C ASN A 412 -18.52 3.68 28.42
N LEU A 413 -19.58 3.63 27.60
CA LEU A 413 -19.91 2.49 26.75
C LEU A 413 -20.41 3.03 25.42
N PHE A 414 -19.71 2.73 24.33
CA PHE A 414 -20.06 3.19 22.99
C PHE A 414 -19.61 2.20 21.92
N MET A 415 -20.28 2.24 20.78
CA MET A 415 -19.93 1.44 19.60
C MET A 415 -19.04 2.28 18.68
N THR A 416 -18.06 1.62 18.09
CA THR A 416 -17.14 2.19 17.10
C THR A 416 -16.60 1.08 16.18
N THR A 417 -15.77 1.40 15.19
CA THR A 417 -15.09 0.38 14.39
C THR A 417 -13.65 0.18 14.86
N THR A 418 -13.06 -0.98 14.55
CA THR A 418 -11.67 -1.29 14.87
C THR A 418 -10.67 -0.25 14.36
N HIS A 419 -10.97 0.44 13.25
CA HIS A 419 -10.07 1.40 12.59
C HIS A 419 -10.26 2.85 13.05
N HIS A 420 -11.31 3.17 13.80
CA HIS A 420 -11.52 4.53 14.30
C HIS A 420 -10.49 4.90 15.37
N TYR A 421 -10.29 6.18 15.56
CA TYR A 421 -9.52 6.71 16.66
C TYR A 421 -10.40 6.90 17.90
N ILE A 422 -9.79 6.77 19.06
CA ILE A 422 -10.37 7.15 20.35
C ILE A 422 -9.45 8.16 20.98
N MET A 423 -10.00 9.31 21.32
CA MET A 423 -9.30 10.36 22.05
C MET A 423 -9.64 10.30 23.53
N PHE A 424 -8.62 10.39 24.36
CA PHE A 424 -8.71 10.41 25.82
C PHE A 424 -8.22 11.76 26.31
N PHE A 425 -9.10 12.52 26.93
CA PHE A 425 -8.77 13.81 27.53
C PHE A 425 -8.60 13.68 29.02
N THR A 426 -7.67 14.44 29.60
CA THR A 426 -7.30 14.34 31.01
C THR A 426 -7.59 15.64 31.76
N ASN A 427 -7.72 15.54 33.09
CA ASN A 427 -7.91 16.69 34.00
C ASN A 427 -6.80 17.73 33.85
N GLN A 428 -5.58 17.33 33.46
CA GLN A 428 -4.45 18.23 33.23
C GLN A 428 -4.48 18.92 31.86
N GLY A 429 -5.59 18.80 31.10
CA GLY A 429 -5.75 19.45 29.80
C GLY A 429 -4.93 18.83 28.68
N ARG A 430 -4.58 17.56 28.79
CA ARG A 430 -3.86 16.81 27.76
C ARG A 430 -4.81 15.89 26.99
N VAL A 431 -4.42 15.52 25.79
CA VAL A 431 -5.13 14.53 24.93
C VAL A 431 -4.18 13.46 24.46
N TYR A 432 -4.66 12.22 24.54
CA TYR A 432 -4.00 11.02 24.02
C TYR A 432 -4.89 10.40 22.95
N ARG A 433 -4.30 9.64 22.04
CA ARG A 433 -5.02 8.99 20.95
C ARG A 433 -4.56 7.55 20.79
N LEU A 434 -5.52 6.64 20.65
CA LEU A 434 -5.29 5.24 20.26
C LEU A 434 -6.20 4.89 19.07
N LYS A 435 -5.74 3.96 18.25
CA LYS A 435 -6.64 3.24 17.35
C LYS A 435 -7.46 2.23 18.18
N THR A 436 -8.71 2.05 17.83
CA THR A 436 -9.60 1.13 18.55
C THR A 436 -9.02 -0.30 18.65
N TYR A 437 -8.34 -0.76 17.59
CA TYR A 437 -7.70 -2.08 17.61
C TYR A 437 -6.50 -2.20 18.56
N GLU A 438 -5.90 -1.09 19.01
CA GLU A 438 -4.82 -1.08 20.01
C GLU A 438 -5.35 -1.39 21.42
N ILE A 439 -6.66 -1.25 21.66
CA ILE A 439 -7.29 -1.66 22.90
C ILE A 439 -7.47 -3.18 22.90
N PRO A 440 -6.93 -3.91 23.89
CA PRO A 440 -7.00 -5.34 23.95
C PRO A 440 -8.45 -5.88 23.93
N GLU A 441 -8.70 -6.91 23.12
CA GLU A 441 -9.96 -7.60 23.12
C GLU A 441 -10.11 -8.43 24.40
N SER A 442 -11.28 -8.38 25.00
CA SER A 442 -11.57 -9.09 26.23
C SER A 442 -13.02 -9.62 26.23
N GLY A 443 -13.20 -10.76 26.86
CA GLY A 443 -14.51 -11.33 27.04
C GLY A 443 -15.43 -10.42 27.87
N ARG A 444 -16.75 -10.68 27.77
CA ARG A 444 -17.78 -9.88 28.42
C ARG A 444 -17.59 -9.72 29.94
N THR A 445 -17.18 -10.78 30.63
CA THR A 445 -16.99 -10.81 32.09
C THR A 445 -15.62 -10.33 32.55
N ALA A 446 -14.66 -10.17 31.64
CA ALA A 446 -13.31 -9.75 31.99
C ALA A 446 -13.27 -8.28 32.42
N ARG A 447 -12.36 -7.93 33.34
CA ARG A 447 -12.14 -6.56 33.83
C ARG A 447 -11.62 -5.60 32.75
N GLY A 448 -10.89 -6.11 31.76
CA GLY A 448 -10.17 -5.30 30.78
C GLY A 448 -8.77 -4.92 31.27
N THR A 449 -8.15 -3.96 30.58
CA THR A 449 -6.79 -3.49 30.82
C THR A 449 -6.83 -2.09 31.42
N ALA A 450 -5.98 -1.82 32.41
CA ALA A 450 -5.85 -0.47 32.98
C ALA A 450 -5.31 0.49 31.89
N ILE A 451 -5.96 1.62 31.72
CA ILE A 451 -5.63 2.60 30.67
C ILE A 451 -4.19 3.13 30.79
N VAL A 452 -3.63 3.19 32.00
CA VAL A 452 -2.25 3.57 32.26
C VAL A 452 -1.23 2.63 31.60
N ASN A 453 -1.61 1.41 31.28
CA ASN A 453 -0.77 0.47 30.55
C ASN A 453 -0.81 0.70 29.01
N LEU A 454 -1.77 1.46 28.53
CA LEU A 454 -1.95 1.76 27.11
C LEU A 454 -1.50 3.18 26.76
N LEU A 455 -1.66 4.13 27.69
CA LEU A 455 -1.32 5.54 27.54
C LEU A 455 -0.19 5.94 28.50
N GLN A 456 0.71 6.82 28.05
CA GLN A 456 1.79 7.37 28.87
C GLN A 456 1.29 8.56 29.70
N LEU A 457 0.39 8.28 30.67
CA LEU A 457 -0.16 9.29 31.54
C LEU A 457 0.90 9.86 32.49
N GLN A 458 0.78 11.15 32.81
CA GLN A 458 1.61 11.81 33.83
C GLN A 458 1.14 11.43 35.26
N PRO A 459 1.94 11.65 36.29
CA PRO A 459 1.48 11.48 37.67
C PRO A 459 0.21 12.32 37.94
N ASP A 460 -0.75 11.75 38.66
CA ASP A 460 -2.05 12.37 39.03
C ASP A 460 -2.94 12.76 37.83
N GLU A 461 -2.64 12.25 36.64
CA GLU A 461 -3.43 12.50 35.43
C GLU A 461 -4.58 11.47 35.35
N VAL A 462 -5.82 11.97 35.27
CA VAL A 462 -7.05 11.15 35.21
C VAL A 462 -7.81 11.47 33.95
N ILE A 463 -8.38 10.44 33.32
CA ILE A 463 -9.22 10.61 32.12
C ILE A 463 -10.56 11.27 32.54
N THR A 464 -10.90 12.37 31.90
CA THR A 464 -12.14 13.12 32.12
C THR A 464 -13.15 13.00 30.98
N ALA A 465 -12.68 12.70 29.76
CA ALA A 465 -13.56 12.47 28.62
C ALA A 465 -12.95 11.49 27.62
N VAL A 466 -13.82 10.72 26.96
CA VAL A 466 -13.45 9.76 25.91
C VAL A 466 -14.32 10.03 24.69
N ILE A 467 -13.71 10.31 23.56
CA ILE A 467 -14.41 10.67 22.32
C ILE A 467 -13.95 9.78 21.18
N PRO A 468 -14.84 8.95 20.59
CA PRO A 468 -14.55 8.21 19.37
C PRO A 468 -14.55 9.19 18.18
N ILE A 469 -13.57 9.06 17.30
CA ILE A 469 -13.42 9.88 16.10
C ILE A 469 -13.24 8.96 14.90
N ARG A 470 -14.11 9.11 13.93
CA ARG A 470 -14.05 8.37 12.67
C ARG A 470 -13.08 9.03 11.71
N GLU A 471 -13.34 10.29 11.42
CA GLU A 471 -12.58 11.11 10.49
C GLU A 471 -12.44 12.53 11.02
N TYR A 472 -11.42 13.24 10.55
CA TYR A 472 -11.16 14.63 10.91
C TYR A 472 -11.77 15.57 9.86
N HIS A 473 -13.08 15.83 9.98
CA HIS A 473 -13.76 16.72 9.05
C HIS A 473 -13.70 18.19 9.45
N GLU A 474 -13.68 19.08 8.46
CA GLU A 474 -13.93 20.49 8.69
C GLU A 474 -15.40 20.70 9.10
N GLY A 475 -15.65 21.66 10.01
CA GLY A 475 -17.00 21.91 10.54
C GLY A 475 -17.32 21.16 11.83
N ARG A 476 -16.46 20.26 12.30
CA ARG A 476 -16.57 19.61 13.61
C ARG A 476 -15.61 20.25 14.62
N TYR A 477 -16.09 20.39 15.84
CA TYR A 477 -15.36 21.04 16.93
C TYR A 477 -15.39 20.20 18.19
N LEU A 478 -14.36 20.40 19.02
CA LEU A 478 -14.35 19.95 20.39
C LEU A 478 -14.55 21.16 21.30
N ILE A 479 -15.54 21.06 22.19
CA ILE A 479 -15.79 22.05 23.21
C ILE A 479 -15.33 21.51 24.57
N MET A 480 -14.63 22.32 25.32
CA MET A 480 -13.95 21.96 26.57
C MET A 480 -14.36 22.94 27.67
N ALA A 481 -14.68 22.41 28.84
CA ALA A 481 -15.00 23.21 30.01
C ALA A 481 -14.03 22.92 31.15
N THR A 482 -13.62 23.98 31.89
CA THR A 482 -12.76 23.85 33.04
C THR A 482 -13.49 24.12 34.34
N LYS A 483 -12.93 23.67 35.43
CA LYS A 483 -13.43 23.83 36.80
C LYS A 483 -13.68 25.30 37.16
N ASN A 484 -12.77 26.18 36.71
CA ASN A 484 -12.87 27.62 36.96
C ASN A 484 -13.74 28.37 35.95
N GLY A 485 -14.60 27.66 35.18
CA GLY A 485 -15.59 28.25 34.27
C GLY A 485 -15.04 28.77 32.94
N MET A 486 -13.80 28.39 32.57
CA MET A 486 -13.31 28.67 31.23
C MET A 486 -13.93 27.70 30.24
N ILE A 487 -14.16 28.17 29.00
CA ILE A 487 -14.67 27.37 27.89
C ILE A 487 -13.81 27.59 26.64
N LYS A 488 -13.60 26.53 25.90
CA LYS A 488 -12.79 26.59 24.70
C LYS A 488 -13.44 25.75 23.60
N LYS A 489 -13.44 26.27 22.37
CA LYS A 489 -13.83 25.54 21.16
C LYS A 489 -12.63 25.45 20.22
N THR A 490 -12.35 24.26 19.71
CA THR A 490 -11.20 24.00 18.82
C THR A 490 -11.67 23.08 17.69
N LYS A 491 -11.22 23.32 16.46
CA LYS A 491 -11.49 22.41 15.34
C LYS A 491 -10.92 21.03 15.62
N ILE A 492 -11.66 19.99 15.26
CA ILE A 492 -11.22 18.60 15.47
C ILE A 492 -9.93 18.28 14.68
N THR A 493 -9.74 18.94 13.53
CA THR A 493 -8.55 18.80 12.67
C THR A 493 -7.24 19.20 13.35
N GLU A 494 -7.28 20.07 14.35
CA GLU A 494 -6.10 20.44 15.18
C GLU A 494 -5.54 19.26 15.98
N TYR A 495 -6.30 18.20 16.13
CA TYR A 495 -5.94 16.98 16.86
C TYR A 495 -5.61 15.80 15.94
N ALA A 496 -5.47 16.01 14.62
CA ALA A 496 -5.17 14.97 13.65
C ALA A 496 -3.80 14.29 13.91
N ASN A 497 -2.84 15.00 14.53
CA ASN A 497 -1.48 14.54 14.76
C ASN A 497 -1.13 14.42 16.26
N VAL A 498 -1.91 13.65 17.00
CA VAL A 498 -1.62 13.37 18.43
C VAL A 498 -0.54 12.29 18.53
N ARG A 499 0.52 12.57 19.25
CA ARG A 499 1.62 11.63 19.54
C ARG A 499 1.26 10.67 20.68
N LYS A 500 1.91 9.52 20.78
CA LYS A 500 1.72 8.57 21.91
C LYS A 500 2.02 9.17 23.30
N SER A 501 2.91 10.14 23.36
CA SER A 501 3.24 10.88 24.60
C SER A 501 2.19 11.93 25.00
N GLY A 502 1.09 12.03 24.24
CA GLY A 502 0.05 13.02 24.43
C GLY A 502 0.42 14.42 23.93
N LEU A 503 -0.58 15.27 23.80
CA LEU A 503 -0.46 16.68 23.42
C LEU A 503 -1.28 17.55 24.38
N ALA A 504 -0.88 18.81 24.54
CA ALA A 504 -1.74 19.80 25.22
C ALA A 504 -3.01 20.03 24.39
N ALA A 505 -4.16 19.78 24.97
CA ALA A 505 -5.48 20.05 24.39
C ALA A 505 -5.98 21.45 24.73
N ILE A 506 -5.66 21.93 25.92
CA ILE A 506 -5.96 23.26 26.44
C ILE A 506 -4.84 23.68 27.40
N THR A 507 -4.52 24.96 27.46
CA THR A 507 -3.64 25.50 28.50
C THR A 507 -4.51 25.89 29.70
N LEU A 508 -4.28 25.27 30.83
CA LEU A 508 -4.98 25.54 32.07
C LEU A 508 -4.29 26.64 32.88
N LYS A 509 -5.06 27.41 33.66
CA LYS A 509 -4.53 28.28 34.69
C LYS A 509 -4.05 27.44 35.90
N GLU A 510 -3.19 28.00 36.72
CA GLU A 510 -2.75 27.36 37.93
C GLU A 510 -3.94 27.03 38.85
N GLY A 511 -4.05 25.78 39.27
CA GLY A 511 -5.16 25.30 40.09
C GLY A 511 -6.45 25.03 39.35
N ASP A 512 -6.49 25.15 38.00
CA ASP A 512 -7.66 24.81 37.17
C ASP A 512 -7.52 23.38 36.61
N GLU A 513 -8.66 22.76 36.32
CA GLU A 513 -8.73 21.39 35.76
C GLU A 513 -9.70 21.36 34.61
N LEU A 514 -9.37 20.54 33.59
CA LEU A 514 -10.32 20.21 32.52
C LEU A 514 -11.33 19.19 33.07
N ILE A 515 -12.60 19.52 33.05
CA ILE A 515 -13.65 18.68 33.65
C ILE A 515 -14.46 17.92 32.62
N GLU A 516 -14.68 18.46 31.43
CA GLU A 516 -15.46 17.78 30.39
C GLU A 516 -15.07 18.25 28.98
N VAL A 517 -15.18 17.34 28.01
CA VAL A 517 -15.00 17.61 26.58
C VAL A 517 -16.12 16.95 25.80
N LYS A 518 -16.70 17.67 24.84
CA LYS A 518 -17.75 17.14 23.95
C LYS A 518 -17.48 17.52 22.50
N ALA A 519 -17.88 16.64 21.59
CA ALA A 519 -17.88 16.93 20.16
C ALA A 519 -19.14 17.72 19.79
N THR A 520 -19.01 18.68 18.88
CA THR A 520 -20.10 19.55 18.46
C THR A 520 -19.95 20.01 17.00
N ASN A 521 -21.05 20.45 16.41
CA ASN A 521 -21.16 20.92 15.02
C ASN A 521 -21.45 22.42 14.88
N ASN A 522 -21.26 23.19 15.92
CA ASN A 522 -21.52 24.64 15.97
C ASN A 522 -23.01 25.07 15.94
N THR A 523 -23.93 24.19 16.33
CA THR A 523 -25.38 24.46 16.34
C THR A 523 -26.02 24.31 17.71
N LYS A 524 -25.29 23.91 18.74
CA LYS A 524 -25.83 23.50 20.04
C LYS A 524 -25.75 24.62 21.09
N ASP A 525 -26.62 24.54 22.10
CA ASP A 525 -26.48 25.33 23.31
C ASP A 525 -25.68 24.55 24.37
N ILE A 526 -24.83 25.28 25.06
CA ILE A 526 -23.97 24.77 26.15
C ILE A 526 -24.59 25.13 27.48
N ILE A 527 -24.64 24.14 28.37
CA ILE A 527 -25.16 24.30 29.73
C ILE A 527 -24.04 23.99 30.72
N LEU A 528 -23.66 24.96 31.55
CA LEU A 528 -22.70 24.80 32.66
C LEU A 528 -23.44 24.93 33.97
N ILE A 529 -23.11 24.06 34.94
CA ILE A 529 -23.65 24.11 36.29
C ILE A 529 -22.52 24.13 37.30
N THR A 530 -22.69 24.96 38.36
CA THR A 530 -21.73 25.04 39.44
C THR A 530 -22.16 24.25 40.67
N LYS A 531 -21.21 24.00 41.57
CA LYS A 531 -21.38 23.30 42.84
C LYS A 531 -22.37 24.00 43.76
N GLN A 532 -22.45 25.36 43.70
CA GLN A 532 -23.39 26.17 44.44
C GLN A 532 -24.77 26.31 43.74
N GLY A 533 -25.03 25.52 42.71
CA GLY A 533 -26.31 25.45 42.06
C GLY A 533 -26.65 26.63 41.14
N MET A 534 -25.64 27.28 40.57
CA MET A 534 -25.81 28.27 39.49
C MET A 534 -25.70 27.55 38.12
N CYS A 535 -26.47 28.02 37.15
CA CYS A 535 -26.51 27.45 35.79
C CYS A 535 -26.51 28.58 34.76
N ILE A 536 -25.76 28.39 33.68
CA ILE A 536 -25.78 29.25 32.50
C ILE A 536 -26.01 28.39 31.26
N ARG A 537 -26.89 28.85 30.37
CA ARG A 537 -27.11 28.30 29.03
C ARG A 537 -26.80 29.37 28.00
N PHE A 538 -25.96 29.07 27.03
CA PHE A 538 -25.61 29.98 25.94
C PHE A 538 -25.26 29.21 24.67
N ASN A 539 -25.42 29.89 23.53
CA ASN A 539 -25.13 29.25 22.23
C ASN A 539 -23.63 29.13 22.00
N GLU A 540 -23.20 27.99 21.50
CA GLU A 540 -21.77 27.69 21.25
C GLU A 540 -21.13 28.62 20.19
N LYS A 541 -21.92 29.30 19.33
CA LYS A 541 -21.41 30.28 18.37
C LYS A 541 -20.77 31.49 19.06
N GLU A 542 -21.15 31.77 20.31
CA GLU A 542 -20.50 32.81 21.11
C GLU A 542 -19.06 32.45 21.54
N VAL A 543 -18.70 31.17 21.47
CA VAL A 543 -17.36 30.70 21.73
C VAL A 543 -16.61 30.63 20.41
N ARG A 544 -15.70 31.61 20.17
CA ARG A 544 -14.85 31.58 18.96
C ARG A 544 -13.96 30.34 18.94
N SER A 545 -13.76 29.77 17.76
CA SER A 545 -12.79 28.69 17.59
C SER A 545 -11.37 29.22 17.76
N THR A 546 -10.56 28.52 18.54
CA THR A 546 -9.17 28.88 18.84
C THR A 546 -8.24 27.68 18.69
N GLY A 547 -6.97 27.94 18.47
CA GLY A 547 -5.97 26.88 18.33
C GLY A 547 -5.78 26.06 19.61
N ARG A 548 -5.16 24.91 19.49
CA ARG A 548 -5.02 23.88 20.52
C ARG A 548 -4.41 24.37 21.84
N THR A 549 -3.42 25.23 21.79
CA THR A 549 -2.66 25.70 22.98
C THR A 549 -3.29 26.92 23.69
N SER A 550 -4.49 27.38 23.29
CA SER A 550 -5.16 28.50 23.94
C SER A 550 -5.83 28.09 25.26
N MET A 551 -6.06 29.06 26.14
CA MET A 551 -6.80 28.87 27.42
C MET A 551 -8.31 28.90 27.22
N GLY A 552 -8.79 29.37 26.06
CA GLY A 552 -10.21 29.62 25.84
C GLY A 552 -10.70 31.00 26.33
N VAL A 553 -11.96 31.08 26.62
CA VAL A 553 -12.68 32.32 27.06
C VAL A 553 -13.49 31.99 28.31
N ILE A 554 -13.98 33.03 29.01
CA ILE A 554 -14.84 32.82 30.16
C ILE A 554 -16.23 32.36 29.65
N GLY A 555 -16.60 31.13 30.03
CA GLY A 555 -17.93 30.56 29.79
C GLY A 555 -18.94 30.97 30.84
N MET A 556 -18.52 30.85 32.10
CA MET A 556 -19.30 31.24 33.27
C MET A 556 -18.40 31.94 34.30
N SER A 557 -18.88 33.03 34.87
CA SER A 557 -18.22 33.73 35.98
C SER A 557 -18.52 33.00 37.29
N VAL A 558 -17.53 32.37 37.84
CA VAL A 558 -17.60 31.64 39.11
C VAL A 558 -17.15 32.57 40.23
N ALA A 559 -17.87 32.63 41.31
CA ALA A 559 -17.61 33.56 42.42
C ALA A 559 -17.16 32.83 43.71
N GLY A 560 -16.13 33.34 44.37
CA GLY A 560 -15.64 32.77 45.64
C GLY A 560 -15.04 31.35 45.42
N ASP A 561 -15.40 30.45 46.30
CA ASP A 561 -14.95 29.05 46.29
C ASP A 561 -15.89 28.12 45.46
N ASP A 562 -16.77 28.68 44.60
CA ASP A 562 -17.63 27.89 43.72
C ASP A 562 -16.82 27.33 42.54
N GLU A 563 -17.28 26.24 41.97
CA GLU A 563 -16.62 25.54 40.85
C GLU A 563 -17.67 25.01 39.88
N VAL A 564 -17.32 24.97 38.56
CA VAL A 564 -18.14 24.31 37.58
C VAL A 564 -17.92 22.79 37.71
N ILE A 565 -19.04 22.05 37.79
CA ILE A 565 -19.03 20.59 38.02
C ILE A 565 -19.26 19.77 36.77
N GLY A 566 -19.65 20.38 35.65
CA GLY A 566 -19.84 19.68 34.38
C GLY A 566 -20.40 20.57 33.30
N MET A 567 -20.50 19.99 32.10
CA MET A 567 -21.02 20.61 30.89
C MET A 567 -21.97 19.64 30.17
N GLN A 568 -23.13 20.11 29.74
CA GLN A 568 -24.07 19.36 28.91
C GLN A 568 -24.45 20.17 27.66
N LEU A 569 -24.87 19.47 26.60
CA LEU A 569 -25.46 20.11 25.42
C LEU A 569 -26.97 19.93 25.48
N ASP A 570 -27.72 20.91 25.00
CA ASP A 570 -29.18 20.94 25.02
C ASP A 570 -29.84 19.76 24.30
N THR A 571 -29.18 19.18 23.33
CA THR A 571 -29.66 18.03 22.55
C THR A 571 -29.44 16.67 23.23
N GLN A 572 -28.84 16.63 24.42
CA GLN A 572 -28.51 15.35 25.10
C GLN A 572 -29.67 14.83 26.01
N GLY A 573 -30.74 15.54 26.14
CA GLY A 573 -31.92 15.18 26.91
C GLY A 573 -32.91 16.31 27.08
N GLU A 574 -34.17 15.98 27.33
CA GLU A 574 -35.26 16.96 27.49
C GLU A 574 -35.26 17.67 28.88
N ALA A 575 -34.63 17.02 29.86
CA ALA A 575 -34.55 17.53 31.23
C ALA A 575 -33.10 17.44 31.79
N LEU A 576 -32.75 18.38 32.66
CA LEU A 576 -31.55 18.32 33.46
C LEU A 576 -31.86 17.64 34.81
N LEU A 577 -31.27 16.49 35.03
CA LEU A 577 -31.23 15.86 36.36
C LEU A 577 -30.12 16.52 37.16
N ILE A 578 -30.43 17.07 38.33
CA ILE A 578 -29.50 17.71 39.22
C ILE A 578 -29.55 16.99 40.57
N VAL A 579 -28.39 16.58 41.09
CA VAL A 579 -28.29 15.80 42.33
C VAL A 579 -27.33 16.46 43.28
N SER A 580 -27.69 16.50 44.57
CA SER A 580 -26.89 17.07 45.67
C SER A 580 -26.20 15.99 46.51
N GLU A 581 -25.19 16.42 47.31
CA GLU A 581 -24.33 15.52 48.08
C GLU A 581 -25.10 14.71 49.14
N ASN A 582 -26.24 15.27 49.71
CA ASN A 582 -27.07 14.56 50.66
C ASN A 582 -28.22 13.78 50.00
N GLY A 583 -28.09 13.45 48.71
CA GLY A 583 -28.96 12.50 48.01
C GLY A 583 -30.32 13.02 47.63
N LEU A 584 -30.50 14.35 47.59
CA LEU A 584 -31.70 14.96 47.02
C LEU A 584 -31.45 15.28 45.54
N GLY A 585 -32.48 15.14 44.72
CA GLY A 585 -32.37 15.47 43.30
C GLY A 585 -33.70 15.72 42.64
N LYS A 586 -33.65 16.31 41.45
CA LYS A 586 -34.81 16.63 40.66
C LYS A 586 -34.47 16.66 39.18
N ARG A 587 -35.50 16.58 38.37
CA ARG A 587 -35.40 16.90 36.94
C ARG A 587 -36.03 18.30 36.71
N THR A 588 -35.39 19.08 35.86
CA THR A 588 -35.94 20.39 35.40
C THR A 588 -35.83 20.42 33.87
N LEU A 589 -36.92 20.80 33.21
CA LEU A 589 -36.93 20.87 31.74
C LEU A 589 -35.87 21.85 31.23
N VAL A 590 -35.16 21.47 30.16
CA VAL A 590 -34.12 22.32 29.53
C VAL A 590 -34.71 23.68 29.09
N GLU A 591 -35.99 23.72 28.70
CA GLU A 591 -36.70 24.94 28.28
C GLU A 591 -36.84 25.98 29.40
N GLU A 592 -36.79 25.57 30.67
CA GLU A 592 -36.83 26.51 31.80
C GLU A 592 -35.54 27.32 31.91
N PHE A 593 -34.46 26.93 31.23
CA PHE A 593 -33.18 27.61 31.21
C PHE A 593 -33.07 28.47 29.95
N THR A 594 -33.49 29.73 30.06
CA THR A 594 -33.41 30.68 28.95
C THR A 594 -31.96 30.93 28.54
N PRO A 595 -31.64 30.90 27.23
CA PRO A 595 -30.30 31.23 26.73
C PRO A 595 -29.87 32.65 27.20
N GLN A 596 -28.62 32.74 27.62
CA GLN A 596 -27.98 33.97 28.08
C GLN A 596 -26.66 34.16 27.30
N HIS A 597 -26.04 35.34 27.47
CA HIS A 597 -24.67 35.51 26.96
C HIS A 597 -23.65 34.82 27.88
N ARG A 598 -22.64 34.19 27.26
CA ARG A 598 -21.52 33.57 27.99
C ARG A 598 -20.83 34.57 28.93
N GLY A 599 -20.16 34.06 29.96
CA GLY A 599 -19.36 34.85 30.88
C GLY A 599 -20.21 35.54 32.01
N GLY A 600 -21.53 35.34 32.01
CA GLY A 600 -22.40 35.76 33.10
C GLY A 600 -22.27 34.84 34.34
N LYS A 601 -22.90 35.28 35.46
CA LYS A 601 -23.01 34.47 36.68
C LYS A 601 -24.05 33.37 36.58
N GLY A 602 -24.90 33.40 35.53
CA GLY A 602 -26.00 32.47 35.34
C GLY A 602 -27.21 32.74 36.29
N VAL A 603 -28.08 31.74 36.35
CA VAL A 603 -29.29 31.75 37.17
C VAL A 603 -29.27 30.57 38.15
N LYS A 604 -29.99 30.68 39.27
CA LYS A 604 -30.13 29.58 40.19
C LYS A 604 -30.88 28.42 39.54
N CYS A 605 -30.30 27.22 39.56
CA CYS A 605 -30.88 25.97 39.08
C CYS A 605 -31.21 25.00 40.20
N TYR A 606 -30.65 25.23 41.39
CA TYR A 606 -30.88 24.38 42.57
C TYR A 606 -30.89 25.26 43.83
N LYS A 607 -31.79 24.97 44.76
CA LYS A 607 -31.84 25.64 46.05
C LYS A 607 -31.03 24.82 47.07
N ILE A 608 -29.84 25.31 47.40
CA ILE A 608 -28.98 24.73 48.40
C ILE A 608 -29.49 25.05 49.80
N THR A 609 -29.54 24.05 50.67
CA THR A 609 -29.90 24.11 52.06
C THR A 609 -29.01 23.15 52.86
N ASP A 610 -28.95 23.32 54.18
CA ASP A 610 -28.17 22.41 55.06
C ASP A 610 -28.63 20.94 54.89
N LYS A 611 -29.90 20.70 54.51
CA LYS A 611 -30.43 19.37 54.24
C LYS A 611 -29.98 18.78 52.89
N SER A 612 -29.72 19.61 51.91
CA SER A 612 -29.34 19.12 50.57
C SER A 612 -27.83 18.99 50.42
N GLY A 613 -27.09 19.86 51.05
CA GLY A 613 -25.69 20.04 50.69
C GLY A 613 -25.54 20.65 49.29
N THR A 614 -24.30 20.64 48.79
CA THR A 614 -23.94 21.18 47.48
C THR A 614 -24.33 20.27 46.32
N VAL A 615 -24.36 20.79 45.11
CA VAL A 615 -24.60 19.96 43.91
C VAL A 615 -23.34 19.17 43.55
N VAL A 616 -23.49 17.86 43.39
CA VAL A 616 -22.36 16.97 43.07
C VAL A 616 -22.32 16.53 41.59
N GLY A 617 -23.46 16.66 40.90
CA GLY A 617 -23.46 16.30 39.50
C GLY A 617 -24.82 16.61 38.83
N PHE A 618 -24.76 16.68 37.50
CA PHE A 618 -25.95 16.79 36.66
C PHE A 618 -25.78 16.08 35.35
N LYS A 619 -26.87 15.62 34.77
CA LYS A 619 -26.90 14.97 33.46
C LYS A 619 -28.16 15.41 32.69
N ALA A 620 -28.05 15.58 31.40
CA ALA A 620 -29.19 15.72 30.51
C ALA A 620 -29.82 14.31 30.29
N VAL A 621 -31.13 14.19 30.59
CA VAL A 621 -31.81 12.90 30.62
C VAL A 621 -33.17 12.97 29.97
N ASN A 622 -33.64 11.81 29.48
CA ASN A 622 -35.03 11.56 29.04
C ASN A 622 -35.70 10.60 30.04
N ASP A 623 -36.99 10.42 29.93
CA ASP A 623 -37.79 9.58 30.84
C ASP A 623 -37.34 8.10 30.85
N ASP A 624 -36.88 7.62 29.73
CA ASP A 624 -36.39 6.25 29.52
C ASP A 624 -34.98 5.99 30.05
N ASN A 625 -34.25 7.00 30.46
CA ASN A 625 -32.88 6.82 30.95
C ASN A 625 -32.86 6.30 32.39
N GLU A 626 -31.83 5.52 32.70
CA GLU A 626 -31.46 5.12 34.05
C GLU A 626 -30.25 5.88 34.53
N ILE A 627 -30.18 6.17 35.80
CA ILE A 627 -29.03 6.76 36.47
C ILE A 627 -28.51 5.88 37.59
N MET A 628 -27.23 6.00 37.83
CA MET A 628 -26.59 5.45 39.03
C MET A 628 -26.12 6.60 39.92
N LEU A 629 -26.49 6.52 41.18
CA LEU A 629 -25.94 7.36 42.24
C LEU A 629 -24.89 6.54 43.00
N ILE A 630 -23.73 7.12 43.22
CA ILE A 630 -22.59 6.47 43.85
C ILE A 630 -22.18 7.30 45.05
N THR A 631 -22.12 6.66 46.20
CA THR A 631 -21.68 7.31 47.43
C THR A 631 -20.16 7.23 47.61
N ASN A 632 -19.60 8.06 48.50
CA ASN A 632 -18.19 8.05 48.87
C ASN A 632 -17.75 6.73 49.53
N GLN A 633 -18.69 5.87 49.99
CA GLN A 633 -18.43 4.54 50.56
C GLN A 633 -18.72 3.42 49.54
N GLY A 634 -18.89 3.74 48.26
CA GLY A 634 -19.08 2.74 47.22
C GLY A 634 -20.50 2.16 47.11
N ILE A 635 -21.47 2.70 47.85
CA ILE A 635 -22.89 2.28 47.72
C ILE A 635 -23.43 2.81 46.41
N VAL A 636 -23.94 1.91 45.58
CA VAL A 636 -24.51 2.24 44.25
C VAL A 636 -26.02 2.00 44.23
N ILE A 637 -26.79 3.02 43.88
CA ILE A 637 -28.23 2.92 43.68
C ILE A 637 -28.55 3.24 42.23
N ARG A 638 -29.46 2.46 41.66
CA ARG A 638 -29.95 2.61 40.29
C ARG A 638 -31.38 3.07 40.29
N LEU A 639 -31.71 4.14 39.54
CA LEU A 639 -33.01 4.74 39.45
C LEU A 639 -33.42 4.99 37.99
N LEU A 640 -34.71 4.81 37.69
CA LEU A 640 -35.28 5.25 36.41
C LEU A 640 -35.54 6.76 36.45
N CYS A 641 -35.16 7.48 35.42
CA CYS A 641 -35.36 8.93 35.35
C CYS A 641 -36.86 9.34 35.45
N LYS A 642 -37.75 8.54 34.84
CA LYS A 642 -39.21 8.79 34.92
C LYS A 642 -39.76 8.82 36.36
N ASP A 643 -39.11 8.11 37.30
CA ASP A 643 -39.53 8.05 38.70
C ASP A 643 -39.07 9.27 39.52
N ILE A 644 -38.25 10.14 38.91
CA ILE A 644 -37.78 11.36 39.55
C ILE A 644 -38.65 12.55 39.11
N SER A 645 -39.16 13.26 40.08
CA SER A 645 -40.11 14.40 39.83
C SER A 645 -39.47 15.51 38.97
N ILE A 646 -40.26 16.01 38.02
CA ILE A 646 -39.95 17.25 37.28
C ILE A 646 -40.38 18.41 38.15
N LEU A 647 -39.43 19.29 38.51
CA LEU A 647 -39.62 20.42 39.39
C LEU A 647 -38.97 21.67 38.81
N GLY A 648 -39.51 22.83 39.18
CA GLY A 648 -38.96 24.12 38.72
C GLY A 648 -37.54 24.39 39.22
N ARG A 649 -36.88 25.34 38.58
CA ARG A 649 -35.45 25.66 38.77
C ARG A 649 -35.05 25.88 40.24
N ILE A 650 -35.82 26.63 41.01
CA ILE A 650 -35.45 27.09 42.36
C ILE A 650 -36.08 26.17 43.41
N THR A 651 -35.82 24.87 43.34
CA THR A 651 -36.27 23.87 44.31
C THR A 651 -35.10 22.99 44.76
N THR A 652 -35.24 22.34 45.91
CA THR A 652 -34.23 21.46 46.51
C THR A 652 -34.30 20.00 45.97
N GLY A 653 -35.40 19.66 45.29
CA GLY A 653 -35.63 18.30 44.79
C GLY A 653 -36.28 17.36 45.81
N VAL A 654 -36.36 16.09 45.44
CA VAL A 654 -36.90 15.00 46.24
C VAL A 654 -35.77 14.05 46.66
N LYS A 655 -36.04 13.27 47.72
CA LYS A 655 -35.06 12.29 48.21
C LYS A 655 -34.92 11.12 47.20
N LEU A 656 -33.74 10.96 46.67
CA LEU A 656 -33.41 9.91 45.72
C LEU A 656 -32.77 8.70 46.38
N ILE A 657 -32.00 8.91 47.47
CA ILE A 657 -31.34 7.88 48.25
C ILE A 657 -31.60 8.17 49.75
N ASN A 658 -31.84 7.09 50.50
CA ASN A 658 -31.98 7.19 51.96
C ASN A 658 -30.58 7.02 52.59
N MET A 659 -30.00 8.14 53.02
CA MET A 659 -28.71 8.17 53.72
C MET A 659 -28.95 8.59 55.15
N ASP A 660 -28.18 7.98 56.07
CA ASP A 660 -28.18 8.39 57.46
C ASP A 660 -27.28 9.64 57.60
N LEU A 661 -27.91 10.78 57.89
CA LEU A 661 -27.24 12.07 58.02
C LEU A 661 -26.23 12.14 59.20
N GLU A 662 -26.27 11.16 60.09
CA GLU A 662 -25.29 11.03 61.16
C GLU A 662 -24.02 10.22 60.77
N SER A 663 -24.07 9.56 59.58
CA SER A 663 -22.92 8.90 58.97
C SER A 663 -22.35 9.80 57.90
N ASP A 664 -21.05 9.95 57.76
CA ASP A 664 -20.33 10.74 56.76
C ASP A 664 -20.52 10.17 55.31
N ILE A 665 -21.73 9.67 55.00
CA ILE A 665 -22.05 9.12 53.71
C ILE A 665 -22.64 10.23 52.83
N THR A 666 -22.00 10.52 51.71
CA THR A 666 -22.43 11.51 50.73
C THR A 666 -22.48 10.91 49.32
N VAL A 667 -23.29 11.46 48.43
CA VAL A 667 -23.21 11.14 47.02
C VAL A 667 -21.95 11.73 46.43
N ALA A 668 -21.09 10.89 45.86
CA ALA A 668 -19.81 11.28 45.30
C ALA A 668 -19.91 11.57 43.80
N SER A 669 -20.73 10.81 43.06
CA SER A 669 -20.93 11.00 41.61
C SER A 669 -22.26 10.46 41.10
N ILE A 670 -22.61 10.91 39.88
CA ILE A 670 -23.76 10.40 39.14
C ILE A 670 -23.33 9.95 37.75
N ALA A 671 -23.84 8.81 37.33
CA ALA A 671 -23.63 8.29 35.98
C ALA A 671 -24.97 8.03 35.27
N LYS A 672 -25.07 8.44 34.02
CA LYS A 672 -26.17 8.05 33.15
C LYS A 672 -25.89 6.64 32.63
N VAL A 673 -26.74 5.70 32.96
CA VAL A 673 -26.62 4.31 32.48
C VAL A 673 -27.58 4.18 31.30
N ARG A 674 -27.11 3.59 30.24
CA ARG A 674 -28.00 3.15 29.18
C ARG A 674 -28.87 2.01 29.73
N GLN A 675 -30.15 2.06 29.43
CA GLN A 675 -31.11 1.07 29.88
C GLN A 675 -30.56 -0.35 29.60
N LYS A 676 -30.61 -1.23 30.58
CA LYS A 676 -30.70 -2.66 30.29
C LYS A 676 -32.10 -2.88 29.73
N SER A 677 -32.30 -2.72 28.42
CA SER A 677 -33.47 -3.24 27.77
C SER A 677 -33.48 -4.75 28.07
N ALA A 678 -34.66 -5.29 28.32
CA ALA A 678 -34.89 -6.73 28.53
C ALA A 678 -34.35 -7.54 27.33
N ASP A 679 -34.07 -6.90 26.22
CA ASP A 679 -33.45 -7.42 24.99
C ASP A 679 -32.12 -6.70 24.71
N GLU A 680 -31.01 -7.41 24.83
CA GLU A 680 -29.69 -6.91 24.45
C GLU A 680 -29.59 -6.52 22.96
N SER A 681 -30.50 -7.02 22.10
CA SER A 681 -30.67 -6.65 20.71
C SER A 681 -31.10 -5.18 20.53
N GLU A 682 -32.04 -4.68 21.37
CA GLU A 682 -32.47 -3.28 21.33
C GLU A 682 -31.33 -2.33 21.74
N SER A 683 -30.47 -2.74 22.69
CA SER A 683 -29.31 -1.92 23.07
C SER A 683 -28.27 -1.80 21.95
N LEU A 684 -28.08 -2.87 21.17
CA LEU A 684 -27.21 -2.88 20.00
C LEU A 684 -27.81 -2.06 18.86
N GLU A 685 -29.11 -2.20 18.59
CA GLU A 685 -29.81 -1.41 17.58
C GLU A 685 -29.81 0.10 17.92
N MET A 686 -29.94 0.45 19.20
CA MET A 686 -29.79 1.85 19.64
C MET A 686 -28.37 2.36 19.44
N MET A 687 -27.35 1.59 19.81
CA MET A 687 -25.95 1.95 19.57
C MET A 687 -25.63 2.04 18.08
N GLU A 688 -26.20 1.16 17.25
CA GLU A 688 -26.08 1.22 15.79
C GLU A 688 -26.79 2.43 15.21
N ARG A 689 -27.97 2.79 15.72
CA ARG A 689 -28.68 4.02 15.32
C ARG A 689 -27.91 5.27 15.70
N GLU A 690 -27.40 5.36 16.93
CA GLU A 690 -26.56 6.49 17.36
C GLU A 690 -25.26 6.56 16.54
N MET A 691 -24.70 5.41 16.15
CA MET A 691 -23.55 5.35 15.28
C MET A 691 -23.89 5.83 13.85
N ASN A 692 -25.05 5.43 13.32
CA ASN A 692 -25.52 5.80 11.98
C ASN A 692 -26.06 7.26 11.94
N GLU A 693 -26.65 7.75 13.01
CA GLU A 693 -27.05 9.16 13.14
C GLU A 693 -25.83 10.07 13.21
N ALA A 694 -24.78 9.65 13.91
CA ALA A 694 -23.50 10.34 13.88
C ALA A 694 -22.88 10.32 12.48
N ASP A 695 -23.06 9.24 11.70
CA ASP A 695 -22.63 9.12 10.30
C ASP A 695 -23.41 10.03 9.38
N ASN A 696 -24.74 10.11 9.54
CA ASN A 696 -25.60 10.99 8.74
C ASN A 696 -25.37 12.47 9.08
N GLU A 697 -25.09 12.80 10.34
CA GLU A 697 -24.68 14.14 10.72
C GLU A 697 -23.27 14.49 10.17
N GLU A 698 -22.39 13.50 9.96
CA GLU A 698 -21.10 13.67 9.30
C GLU A 698 -21.21 13.83 7.78
N GLY A 699 -22.22 13.19 7.14
CA GLY A 699 -22.46 13.28 5.69
C GLY A 699 -23.16 14.55 5.20
N ASN A 700 -23.81 15.30 6.10
CA ASN A 700 -24.58 16.53 5.78
C ASN A 700 -23.80 17.82 6.09
N VAL A 701 -22.51 17.85 5.84
CA VAL A 701 -21.77 19.13 5.78
C VAL A 701 -21.95 19.66 4.36
N GLU A 702 -22.84 20.66 4.17
CA GLU A 702 -22.93 21.43 2.94
C GLU A 702 -21.52 21.95 2.58
N GLU A 703 -21.04 21.62 1.39
CA GLU A 703 -19.85 22.26 0.82
C GLU A 703 -20.08 23.79 0.81
N PRO A 704 -19.13 24.60 1.26
CA PRO A 704 -19.25 26.04 1.13
C PRO A 704 -19.29 26.39 -0.36
N GLU A 705 -20.38 27.01 -0.81
CA GLU A 705 -20.50 27.60 -2.14
C GLU A 705 -19.25 28.44 -2.43
N SER A 706 -18.58 28.14 -3.52
CA SER A 706 -17.51 28.97 -4.06
C SER A 706 -18.07 30.36 -4.38
N PRO A 707 -17.42 31.46 -4.02
CA PRO A 707 -17.85 32.80 -4.45
C PRO A 707 -17.59 32.90 -5.97
N GLU A 708 -18.68 32.82 -6.74
CA GLU A 708 -18.69 33.26 -8.13
C GLU A 708 -18.43 34.76 -8.19
N ASP A 709 -17.59 35.12 -9.15
CA ASP A 709 -17.24 36.44 -9.60
C ASP A 709 -18.32 37.53 -9.49
N LYS A 710 -17.98 38.59 -8.81
CA LYS A 710 -18.40 39.97 -9.18
C LYS A 710 -17.26 40.94 -8.94
#